data_90f61a555da206c5094d6b14fe978cc0
#
_entry.id   90f61a555da206c5094d6b14fe978cc0
#
_cell.length_a   1.000
_cell.length_b   1.000
_cell.length_c   1.000
_cell.angle_alpha   90.00
_cell.angle_beta   90.00
_cell.angle_gamma   90.00
#
_symmetry.space_group_name_H-M   'P 1'
#
loop_
_entity.id
_entity.type
_entity.pdbx_description
1 polymer ?
#
loop_
_entity_poly.entity_id
_entity_poly.type
_entity_poly.pdbx_seq_one_letter_code
_entity_poly.pdbx_strand_id
1 'polypeptide(L)'
;MKDFADIAEITAQAELPAAQYGVRAEALGKLLGAGMPVPRGFAVSKSAVHRLAIGDVPNLSILENALKPGVLYSVRRSPEQRNWGGPRAILNIGMNNDTRDILAQEHGLDMANNLYCRFIRSYALKVARLDEDDLEELVEAEFTNQGCDYSRLVNALLEFYQEELGEHFPQSPIKQMSQVLQAVARMWEGTTARILRTARGAPADAGLGLIVQDMAWKAGIGECGVGSAQLTTFTSGKAGSHGRYISETHGHDAIIGRGGELYLGRDDRGLSLEEVAPDVFMQLQDLISRARNVLKDEAQLQFSVQDGQVLVLDIRPADRSGKAEVEIAVQLVVDGLRNKKEALMAVTPGSLTEMLHRHIDPKARYKVITTGIAASPGANWGKIVFTAEAAQVAAAQEENCILVRTETSPEDIRGMQSAQGVLTTRGGITSHAAVIARGLGLPCIVGASDVDIDLRRKRFELPDGRKFCEGDVVTLNGATGEVIEQAVSLIEPDLGGAFNTFLDWTDEFRKLGVRANADTPSDARLAQAFRVDGIGLCRTEHMFFEPGRLTAMREMIFADKDQDRQAALDRLLPMQRADFVELFETMAGLPVCVRLLDPPLHEFLPKSPIEIRTLAEAMDLPLTTVMGRADDLSEYNPMLGLRGARLGLTVPGIYEMQARAIFEAAAQVQERTGAQVKPEIMVPLVSAKKEVEVVKSQVDIVASQVQLATGQQLKYSVGVMVETPRAALQAGRIAKYSEFLSFGTNDLTQMAYGLSRDDAGRFMREYVNRGIYPEDPFHSIDMEAVGELVMIAIERAKKVSPEICFGLCGEHGGDPASVAFCHRIGLDYVSCSPYRAPVARLAAAQAAISEMLA
;
A
#
# COMPACT_ATOMS: atom_id res chain seq x y z
N MET A 1 19.46 -22.89 24.54
CA MET A 1 18.95 -22.99 23.17
C MET A 1 18.98 -24.45 22.78
N LYS A 2 17.92 -25.01 22.16
CA LYS A 2 18.01 -26.34 21.57
C LYS A 2 19.06 -26.29 20.45
N ASP A 3 20.06 -27.19 20.48
CA ASP A 3 20.99 -27.32 19.37
C ASP A 3 20.28 -28.06 18.22
N PHE A 4 20.08 -27.35 17.13
CA PHE A 4 19.49 -27.91 15.91
C PHE A 4 20.60 -28.49 15.01
N ALA A 5 20.31 -29.59 14.35
CA ALA A 5 21.25 -30.21 13.42
C ALA A 5 21.52 -29.28 12.20
N ASP A 6 22.76 -29.31 11.71
CA ASP A 6 23.11 -28.56 10.47
C ASP A 6 22.28 -29.06 9.28
N ILE A 7 22.05 -30.33 9.17
CA ILE A 7 21.26 -31.00 8.14
C ILE A 7 20.31 -31.98 8.82
N ALA A 8 19.03 -31.87 8.56
CA ALA A 8 17.98 -32.72 9.12
C ALA A 8 17.13 -33.33 8.00
N GLU A 9 16.79 -34.62 8.10
CA GLU A 9 15.83 -35.23 7.18
C GLU A 9 14.42 -34.68 7.43
N ILE A 10 13.70 -34.37 6.36
CA ILE A 10 12.33 -33.84 6.42
C ILE A 10 11.39 -35.02 6.60
N THR A 11 10.86 -35.17 7.80
CA THR A 11 9.94 -36.26 8.17
C THR A 11 8.72 -35.69 8.90
N ALA A 12 7.68 -36.47 9.06
CA ALA A 12 6.47 -36.10 9.80
C ALA A 12 6.73 -35.75 11.28
N GLN A 13 7.79 -36.27 11.87
CA GLN A 13 8.16 -36.07 13.28
C GLN A 13 9.30 -35.05 13.46
N ALA A 14 9.93 -34.58 12.37
CA ALA A 14 11.07 -33.69 12.46
C ALA A 14 10.63 -32.28 12.91
N GLU A 15 11.28 -31.76 13.95
CA GLU A 15 11.11 -30.34 14.35
C GLU A 15 11.93 -29.45 13.41
N LEU A 16 11.28 -28.80 12.45
CA LEU A 16 11.88 -27.95 11.42
C LEU A 16 11.34 -26.51 11.50
N PRO A 17 11.63 -25.74 12.58
CA PRO A 17 11.07 -24.39 12.72
C PRO A 17 11.57 -23.46 11.61
N ALA A 18 10.67 -22.61 11.09
CA ALA A 18 10.99 -21.65 10.03
C ALA A 18 12.14 -20.72 10.41
N ALA A 19 12.25 -20.33 11.69
CA ALA A 19 13.35 -19.54 12.20
C ALA A 19 14.73 -20.19 12.01
N GLN A 20 14.83 -21.51 11.87
CA GLN A 20 16.07 -22.24 11.70
C GLN A 20 16.28 -22.83 10.30
N TYR A 21 15.23 -23.37 9.69
CA TYR A 21 15.30 -24.08 8.40
C TYR A 21 14.52 -23.36 7.27
N GLY A 22 13.82 -22.27 7.60
CA GLY A 22 12.96 -21.53 6.67
C GLY A 22 11.57 -22.15 6.49
N VAL A 23 10.65 -21.32 5.94
CA VAL A 23 9.21 -21.68 5.86
C VAL A 23 8.91 -22.86 4.97
N ARG A 24 9.75 -23.18 3.96
CA ARG A 24 9.52 -24.33 3.08
C ARG A 24 9.79 -25.66 3.80
N ALA A 25 10.86 -25.74 4.60
CA ALA A 25 11.18 -26.93 5.39
C ALA A 25 10.05 -27.25 6.37
N GLU A 26 9.59 -26.23 7.11
CA GLU A 26 8.48 -26.35 8.04
C GLU A 26 7.19 -26.82 7.34
N ALA A 27 6.87 -26.20 6.19
CA ALA A 27 5.69 -26.55 5.42
C ALA A 27 5.71 -28.00 4.92
N LEU A 28 6.84 -28.46 4.36
CA LEU A 28 7.00 -29.84 3.88
C LEU A 28 6.88 -30.85 5.02
N GLY A 29 7.44 -30.56 6.20
CA GLY A 29 7.27 -31.39 7.40
C GLY A 29 5.80 -31.52 7.82
N LYS A 30 5.05 -30.39 7.84
CA LYS A 30 3.61 -30.39 8.13
C LYS A 30 2.81 -31.20 7.11
N LEU A 31 3.15 -31.09 5.81
CA LEU A 31 2.49 -31.86 4.74
C LEU A 31 2.72 -33.39 4.92
N LEU A 32 3.95 -33.81 5.22
CA LEU A 32 4.25 -35.19 5.54
C LEU A 32 3.48 -35.69 6.78
N GLY A 33 3.39 -34.86 7.84
CA GLY A 33 2.56 -35.13 9.01
C GLY A 33 1.08 -35.30 8.69
N ALA A 34 0.58 -34.61 7.64
CA ALA A 34 -0.78 -34.78 7.11
C ALA A 34 -0.89 -35.96 6.12
N GLY A 35 0.14 -36.79 5.93
CA GLY A 35 0.15 -37.94 5.03
C GLY A 35 0.08 -37.55 3.55
N MET A 36 0.60 -36.37 3.16
CA MET A 36 0.64 -35.96 1.77
C MET A 36 1.87 -36.47 1.05
N PRO A 37 1.80 -36.79 -0.25
CA PRO A 37 2.88 -37.34 -1.05
C PRO A 37 3.95 -36.26 -1.35
N VAL A 38 4.92 -36.16 -0.44
CA VAL A 38 6.07 -35.22 -0.59
C VAL A 38 7.31 -36.05 -0.90
N PRO A 39 8.12 -35.71 -1.92
CA PRO A 39 9.38 -36.37 -2.19
C PRO A 39 10.31 -36.26 -0.99
N ARG A 40 11.13 -37.30 -0.78
CA ARG A 40 12.14 -37.34 0.29
C ARG A 40 13.06 -36.15 0.20
N GLY A 41 13.43 -35.55 1.33
CA GLY A 41 14.30 -34.40 1.34
C GLY A 41 14.99 -34.12 2.67
N PHE A 42 15.94 -33.20 2.63
CA PHE A 42 16.73 -32.75 3.76
C PHE A 42 16.71 -31.24 3.86
N ALA A 43 16.57 -30.72 5.05
CA ALA A 43 16.64 -29.29 5.36
C ALA A 43 18.04 -28.94 5.87
N VAL A 44 18.66 -27.93 5.28
CA VAL A 44 19.95 -27.36 5.71
C VAL A 44 19.68 -26.09 6.50
N SER A 45 20.21 -26.01 7.70
CA SER A 45 19.97 -24.89 8.62
C SER A 45 20.58 -23.57 8.13
N LYS A 46 20.04 -22.44 8.57
CA LYS A 46 20.59 -21.12 8.28
C LYS A 46 22.04 -20.96 8.73
N SER A 47 22.40 -21.51 9.89
CA SER A 47 23.77 -21.50 10.41
C SER A 47 24.73 -22.28 9.51
N ALA A 48 24.29 -23.44 9.03
CA ALA A 48 25.08 -24.25 8.09
C ALA A 48 25.24 -23.54 6.73
N VAL A 49 24.19 -22.90 6.21
CA VAL A 49 24.24 -22.12 4.96
C VAL A 49 25.20 -20.93 5.11
N HIS A 50 25.19 -20.25 6.22
CA HIS A 50 26.12 -19.14 6.48
C HIS A 50 27.57 -19.65 6.48
N ARG A 51 27.88 -20.79 7.13
CA ARG A 51 29.20 -21.41 7.10
C ARG A 51 29.60 -21.81 5.67
N LEU A 52 28.69 -22.40 4.90
CA LEU A 52 28.93 -22.75 3.49
C LEU A 52 29.30 -21.52 2.65
N ALA A 53 28.73 -20.36 2.91
CA ALA A 53 29.05 -19.12 2.19
C ALA A 53 30.49 -18.67 2.41
N ILE A 54 31.02 -18.86 3.60
CA ILE A 54 32.43 -18.51 3.95
C ILE A 54 33.43 -19.64 3.68
N GLY A 55 32.96 -20.78 3.11
CA GLY A 55 33.81 -21.90 2.73
C GLY A 55 33.95 -22.98 3.81
N ASP A 56 33.34 -22.83 4.98
CA ASP A 56 33.30 -23.88 6.03
C ASP A 56 32.17 -24.86 5.73
N VAL A 57 32.55 -26.04 5.22
CA VAL A 57 31.58 -27.05 4.78
C VAL A 57 31.16 -27.90 5.98
N PRO A 58 29.88 -27.96 6.36
CA PRO A 58 29.39 -28.81 7.42
C PRO A 58 29.54 -30.29 7.04
N ASN A 59 29.39 -31.19 8.01
CA ASN A 59 29.42 -32.61 7.75
C ASN A 59 28.25 -33.02 6.82
N LEU A 60 28.61 -33.45 5.59
CA LEU A 60 27.64 -33.89 4.58
C LEU A 60 27.36 -35.39 4.59
N SER A 61 27.86 -36.15 5.56
CA SER A 61 27.70 -37.63 5.60
C SER A 61 26.26 -38.10 5.53
N ILE A 62 25.32 -37.33 6.10
CA ILE A 62 23.88 -37.65 6.03
C ILE A 62 23.36 -37.56 4.58
N LEU A 63 23.81 -36.60 3.82
CA LEU A 63 23.47 -36.46 2.39
C LEU A 63 24.20 -37.52 1.57
N GLU A 64 25.48 -37.74 1.81
CA GLU A 64 26.26 -38.75 1.11
C GLU A 64 25.63 -40.16 1.21
N ASN A 65 25.20 -40.54 2.41
CA ASN A 65 24.49 -41.79 2.64
C ASN A 65 23.10 -41.87 1.99
N ALA A 66 22.52 -40.71 1.70
CA ALA A 66 21.19 -40.59 1.09
C ALA A 66 21.23 -40.60 -0.45
N LEU A 67 22.35 -40.15 -1.06
CA LEU A 67 22.48 -40.10 -2.51
C LEU A 67 22.51 -41.52 -3.11
N LYS A 68 21.64 -41.75 -4.09
CA LYS A 68 21.52 -43.05 -4.76
C LYS A 68 21.90 -42.92 -6.25
N PRO A 69 22.55 -43.97 -6.83
CA PRO A 69 22.77 -43.99 -8.28
C PRO A 69 21.45 -43.92 -9.05
N GLY A 70 21.43 -43.18 -10.14
CA GLY A 70 20.21 -43.00 -10.98
C GLY A 70 19.15 -42.02 -10.41
N VAL A 71 19.33 -41.49 -9.21
CA VAL A 71 18.43 -40.54 -8.62
C VAL A 71 19.00 -39.12 -8.77
N LEU A 72 18.16 -38.21 -9.24
CA LEU A 72 18.50 -36.79 -9.37
C LEU A 72 17.99 -36.02 -8.16
N TYR A 73 18.69 -34.92 -7.84
CA TYR A 73 18.40 -34.09 -6.69
C TYR A 73 18.22 -32.63 -7.10
N SER A 74 17.46 -31.90 -6.29
CA SER A 74 17.30 -30.47 -6.40
C SER A 74 17.72 -29.75 -5.14
N VAL A 75 18.32 -28.56 -5.27
CA VAL A 75 18.57 -27.63 -4.16
C VAL A 75 17.67 -26.41 -4.33
N ARG A 76 16.85 -26.16 -3.30
CA ARG A 76 15.85 -25.08 -3.28
C ARG A 76 16.04 -24.20 -2.06
N ARG A 77 15.78 -22.89 -2.24
CA ARG A 77 15.79 -21.92 -1.13
C ARG A 77 14.63 -22.14 -0.16
N SER A 78 14.89 -21.91 1.12
CA SER A 78 13.91 -21.90 2.20
C SER A 78 14.16 -20.70 3.13
N PRO A 79 13.86 -19.47 2.70
CA PRO A 79 13.99 -18.29 3.55
C PRO A 79 12.97 -18.33 4.70
N GLU A 80 13.15 -17.50 5.70
CA GLU A 80 12.17 -17.34 6.80
C GLU A 80 10.87 -16.68 6.32
N GLN A 81 10.98 -15.78 5.36
CA GLN A 81 9.82 -15.23 4.66
C GLN A 81 9.99 -15.36 3.14
N ARG A 82 8.95 -15.80 2.46
CA ARG A 82 8.98 -16.09 1.00
C ARG A 82 9.22 -14.87 0.13
N ASN A 83 8.71 -13.71 0.56
CA ASN A 83 8.83 -12.43 -0.16
C ASN A 83 10.26 -11.87 -0.22
N TRP A 84 11.18 -12.34 0.63
CA TRP A 84 12.58 -11.88 0.58
C TRP A 84 13.32 -12.27 -0.70
N GLY A 85 12.78 -13.22 -1.48
CA GLY A 85 13.42 -13.68 -2.69
C GLY A 85 14.54 -14.65 -2.45
N GLY A 86 15.59 -14.60 -3.26
CA GLY A 86 16.80 -15.42 -3.15
C GLY A 86 17.13 -16.21 -4.41
N PRO A 87 18.20 -17.03 -4.39
CA PRO A 87 18.70 -17.75 -5.55
C PRO A 87 17.65 -18.69 -6.14
N ARG A 88 17.68 -18.87 -7.46
CA ARG A 88 16.85 -19.86 -8.16
C ARG A 88 17.32 -21.27 -7.83
N ALA A 89 16.40 -22.24 -7.88
CA ALA A 89 16.73 -23.63 -7.68
C ALA A 89 17.79 -24.15 -8.68
N ILE A 90 18.59 -25.11 -8.21
CA ILE A 90 19.48 -25.90 -9.08
C ILE A 90 18.93 -27.31 -9.10
N LEU A 91 18.68 -27.83 -10.30
CA LEU A 91 18.04 -29.10 -10.58
C LEU A 91 19.05 -30.09 -11.17
N ASN A 92 18.68 -31.35 -11.26
CA ASN A 92 19.42 -32.46 -11.87
C ASN A 92 20.79 -32.72 -11.23
N ILE A 93 20.98 -32.38 -9.96
CA ILE A 93 22.20 -32.67 -9.22
C ILE A 93 22.32 -34.20 -9.05
N GLY A 94 23.50 -34.74 -9.27
CA GLY A 94 23.75 -36.19 -9.34
C GLY A 94 23.84 -36.71 -10.77
N MET A 95 23.56 -35.85 -11.76
CA MET A 95 23.75 -36.18 -13.17
C MET A 95 25.23 -36.24 -13.51
N ASN A 96 25.66 -37.39 -13.96
CA ASN A 96 27.02 -37.73 -14.36
C ASN A 96 26.97 -38.82 -15.45
N ASN A 97 28.12 -39.35 -15.89
CA ASN A 97 28.16 -40.37 -16.94
C ASN A 97 27.42 -41.67 -16.51
N ASP A 98 27.63 -42.13 -15.27
CA ASP A 98 26.97 -43.36 -14.77
C ASP A 98 25.47 -43.15 -14.66
N THR A 99 25.02 -42.05 -14.10
CA THR A 99 23.60 -41.73 -13.99
C THR A 99 22.95 -41.56 -15.36
N ARG A 100 23.65 -40.89 -16.34
CA ARG A 100 23.20 -40.80 -17.73
C ARG A 100 22.96 -42.22 -18.32
N ASP A 101 23.89 -43.12 -18.14
CA ASP A 101 23.81 -44.47 -18.72
C ASP A 101 22.66 -45.30 -18.08
N ILE A 102 22.41 -45.12 -16.78
CA ILE A 102 21.26 -45.73 -16.08
C ILE A 102 19.95 -45.14 -16.69
N LEU A 103 19.82 -43.84 -16.76
CA LEU A 103 18.63 -43.16 -17.28
C LEU A 103 18.41 -43.44 -18.78
N ALA A 104 19.48 -43.62 -19.55
CA ALA A 104 19.39 -43.94 -20.97
C ALA A 104 18.79 -45.34 -21.19
N GLN A 105 19.08 -46.30 -20.30
CA GLN A 105 18.47 -47.62 -20.36
C GLN A 105 16.98 -47.62 -20.01
N GLU A 106 16.54 -46.71 -19.12
CA GLU A 106 15.15 -46.65 -18.68
C GLU A 106 14.30 -45.74 -19.59
N HIS A 107 14.84 -44.62 -20.09
CA HIS A 107 14.08 -43.54 -20.72
C HIS A 107 14.59 -43.10 -22.11
N GLY A 108 15.63 -43.78 -22.60
CA GLY A 108 16.26 -43.44 -23.90
C GLY A 108 17.42 -42.44 -23.77
N LEU A 109 18.35 -42.52 -24.73
CA LEU A 109 19.62 -41.78 -24.71
C LEU A 109 19.40 -40.25 -24.89
N ASP A 110 18.48 -39.84 -25.75
CA ASP A 110 18.23 -38.42 -26.00
C ASP A 110 17.68 -37.69 -24.78
N MET A 111 16.80 -38.34 -24.02
CA MET A 111 16.27 -37.78 -22.79
C MET A 111 17.33 -37.66 -21.71
N ALA A 112 18.15 -38.73 -21.52
CA ALA A 112 19.23 -38.73 -20.56
C ALA A 112 20.26 -37.64 -20.88
N ASN A 113 20.65 -37.48 -22.16
CA ASN A 113 21.56 -36.43 -22.60
C ASN A 113 20.94 -35.00 -22.47
N ASN A 114 19.67 -34.81 -22.75
CA ASN A 114 19.00 -33.52 -22.52
C ASN A 114 19.08 -33.10 -21.04
N LEU A 115 18.78 -33.99 -20.10
CA LEU A 115 18.91 -33.70 -18.66
C LEU A 115 20.36 -33.37 -18.28
N TYR A 116 21.31 -34.08 -18.88
CA TYR A 116 22.72 -33.82 -18.65
C TYR A 116 23.15 -32.44 -19.16
N CYS A 117 22.77 -32.07 -20.39
CA CYS A 117 22.97 -30.74 -20.93
C CYS A 117 22.40 -29.64 -20.00
N ARG A 118 21.15 -29.81 -19.55
CA ARG A 118 20.49 -28.86 -18.60
C ARG A 118 21.27 -28.71 -17.31
N PHE A 119 21.79 -29.82 -16.79
CA PHE A 119 22.59 -29.78 -15.56
C PHE A 119 23.93 -29.11 -15.77
N ILE A 120 24.69 -29.50 -16.82
CA ILE A 120 26.00 -28.90 -17.11
C ILE A 120 25.86 -27.39 -17.30
N ARG A 121 24.89 -26.93 -18.11
CA ARG A 121 24.61 -25.49 -18.29
C ARG A 121 24.30 -24.79 -16.98
N SER A 122 23.36 -25.32 -16.18
CA SER A 122 22.98 -24.72 -14.90
C SER A 122 24.14 -24.68 -13.92
N TYR A 123 24.99 -25.69 -13.94
CA TYR A 123 26.17 -25.80 -13.10
C TYR A 123 27.26 -24.83 -13.54
N ALA A 124 27.54 -24.77 -14.85
CA ALA A 124 28.49 -23.86 -15.45
C ALA A 124 28.18 -22.39 -15.12
N LEU A 125 26.93 -21.98 -15.33
CA LEU A 125 26.48 -20.62 -15.04
C LEU A 125 26.45 -20.27 -13.54
N LYS A 126 25.86 -21.15 -12.72
CA LYS A 126 25.54 -20.80 -11.33
C LYS A 126 26.61 -21.21 -10.33
N VAL A 127 27.35 -22.28 -10.60
CA VAL A 127 28.38 -22.81 -9.69
C VAL A 127 29.77 -22.40 -10.15
N ALA A 128 30.08 -22.63 -11.41
CA ALA A 128 31.38 -22.30 -12.00
C ALA A 128 31.48 -20.82 -12.42
N ARG A 129 30.36 -20.11 -12.66
CA ARG A 129 30.25 -18.70 -13.05
C ARG A 129 30.89 -18.42 -14.41
N LEU A 130 30.71 -19.31 -15.36
CA LEU A 130 31.09 -19.11 -16.75
C LEU A 130 30.11 -18.13 -17.42
N ASP A 131 30.54 -17.56 -18.54
CA ASP A 131 29.75 -16.57 -19.27
C ASP A 131 28.48 -17.19 -19.86
N GLU A 132 27.37 -16.46 -19.81
CA GLU A 132 26.08 -16.93 -20.32
C GLU A 132 26.03 -16.87 -21.84
N ASP A 133 26.61 -15.83 -22.43
CA ASP A 133 26.58 -15.61 -23.90
C ASP A 133 27.39 -16.69 -24.62
N ASP A 134 28.56 -17.07 -24.08
CA ASP A 134 29.40 -18.15 -24.67
C ASP A 134 28.69 -19.51 -24.60
N LEU A 135 27.98 -19.78 -23.50
CA LEU A 135 27.20 -21.01 -23.35
C LEU A 135 25.97 -21.04 -24.25
N GLU A 136 25.33 -19.89 -24.48
CA GLU A 136 24.19 -19.79 -25.40
C GLU A 136 24.64 -19.98 -26.86
N GLU A 137 25.74 -19.36 -27.28
CA GLU A 137 26.29 -19.53 -28.62
C GLU A 137 26.62 -21.01 -28.93
N LEU A 138 27.23 -21.69 -27.96
CA LEU A 138 27.55 -23.13 -28.10
C LEU A 138 26.29 -24.00 -28.19
N VAL A 139 25.25 -23.67 -27.45
CA VAL A 139 23.96 -24.36 -27.52
C VAL A 139 23.25 -24.11 -28.85
N GLU A 140 23.23 -22.84 -29.31
CA GLU A 140 22.61 -22.47 -30.59
C GLU A 140 23.29 -23.16 -31.79
N ALA A 141 24.61 -23.36 -31.74
CA ALA A 141 25.35 -24.03 -32.78
C ALA A 141 24.92 -25.50 -33.01
N GLU A 142 24.45 -26.17 -31.96
CA GLU A 142 24.01 -27.58 -32.05
C GLU A 142 22.49 -27.74 -32.34
N PHE A 143 21.73 -26.61 -32.37
CA PHE A 143 20.32 -26.61 -32.78
C PHE A 143 20.18 -26.41 -34.28
N THR A 144 19.62 -27.42 -34.98
CA THR A 144 19.30 -27.40 -36.41
C THR A 144 17.79 -27.38 -36.63
N ASN A 145 17.37 -27.18 -37.89
CA ASN A 145 15.95 -27.28 -38.30
C ASN A 145 15.34 -28.68 -38.06
N GLN A 146 16.18 -29.70 -37.79
CA GLN A 146 15.76 -31.08 -37.52
C GLN A 146 15.75 -31.43 -36.01
N GLY A 147 16.11 -30.47 -35.12
CA GLY A 147 16.24 -30.68 -33.68
C GLY A 147 17.70 -30.52 -33.16
N CYS A 148 17.92 -30.87 -31.91
CA CYS A 148 19.24 -30.82 -31.26
C CYS A 148 19.82 -32.23 -31.13
N ASP A 149 21.10 -32.41 -31.50
CA ASP A 149 21.86 -33.60 -31.17
C ASP A 149 22.41 -33.47 -29.73
N TYR A 150 21.63 -33.94 -28.76
CA TYR A 150 22.02 -33.83 -27.35
C TYR A 150 23.30 -34.63 -27.01
N SER A 151 23.66 -35.64 -27.80
CA SER A 151 24.92 -36.39 -27.55
C SER A 151 26.14 -35.52 -27.91
N ARG A 152 26.08 -34.80 -29.00
CA ARG A 152 27.11 -33.83 -29.38
C ARG A 152 27.17 -32.66 -28.40
N LEU A 153 26.00 -32.13 -28.04
CA LEU A 153 25.92 -31.00 -27.12
C LEU A 153 26.50 -31.33 -25.74
N VAL A 154 26.26 -32.52 -25.18
CA VAL A 154 26.90 -32.95 -23.91
C VAL A 154 28.42 -32.93 -24.04
N ASN A 155 28.98 -33.47 -25.10
CA ASN A 155 30.42 -33.47 -25.31
C ASN A 155 30.98 -32.04 -25.46
N ALA A 156 30.35 -31.23 -26.27
CA ALA A 156 30.74 -29.84 -26.45
C ALA A 156 30.72 -29.03 -25.14
N LEU A 157 29.66 -29.20 -24.33
CA LEU A 157 29.55 -28.53 -23.03
C LEU A 157 30.61 -29.03 -22.02
N LEU A 158 30.97 -30.32 -22.05
CA LEU A 158 32.00 -30.88 -21.16
C LEU A 158 33.42 -30.41 -21.59
N GLU A 159 33.66 -30.34 -22.88
CA GLU A 159 34.91 -29.81 -23.44
C GLU A 159 35.06 -28.32 -23.11
N PHE A 160 34.02 -27.52 -23.36
CA PHE A 160 34.00 -26.11 -23.01
C PHE A 160 34.27 -25.87 -21.50
N TYR A 161 33.58 -26.65 -20.62
CA TYR A 161 33.82 -26.57 -19.18
C TYR A 161 35.29 -26.86 -18.80
N GLN A 162 35.90 -27.85 -19.46
CA GLN A 162 37.28 -28.23 -19.20
C GLN A 162 38.26 -27.17 -19.75
N GLU A 163 37.98 -26.57 -20.91
CA GLU A 163 38.82 -25.52 -21.52
C GLU A 163 38.83 -24.26 -20.67
N GLU A 164 37.66 -23.81 -20.21
CA GLU A 164 37.56 -22.59 -19.42
C GLU A 164 38.12 -22.70 -17.99
N LEU A 165 38.03 -23.87 -17.36
CA LEU A 165 38.41 -24.04 -15.95
C LEU A 165 39.68 -24.84 -15.73
N GLY A 166 40.16 -25.55 -16.74
CA GLY A 166 41.31 -26.48 -16.63
C GLY A 166 41.01 -27.76 -15.81
N GLU A 167 39.71 -27.97 -15.47
CA GLU A 167 39.23 -29.11 -14.68
C GLU A 167 38.14 -29.87 -15.42
N HIS A 168 38.06 -31.18 -15.22
CA HIS A 168 36.95 -31.98 -15.70
C HIS A 168 35.68 -31.68 -14.90
N PHE A 169 34.52 -31.73 -15.56
CA PHE A 169 33.23 -31.63 -14.92
C PHE A 169 33.07 -32.67 -13.82
N PRO A 170 32.67 -32.30 -12.59
CA PRO A 170 32.63 -33.20 -11.43
C PRO A 170 31.69 -34.38 -11.65
N GLN A 171 32.19 -35.60 -11.59
CA GLN A 171 31.41 -36.84 -11.72
C GLN A 171 30.89 -37.37 -10.41
N SER A 172 31.41 -36.92 -9.25
CA SER A 172 30.92 -37.34 -7.91
C SER A 172 29.69 -36.57 -7.49
N PRO A 173 28.53 -37.22 -7.25
CA PRO A 173 27.31 -36.55 -6.81
C PRO A 173 27.47 -35.72 -5.53
N ILE A 174 28.25 -36.22 -4.55
CA ILE A 174 28.48 -35.50 -3.28
C ILE A 174 29.39 -34.27 -3.51
N LYS A 175 30.36 -34.32 -4.44
CA LYS A 175 31.15 -33.15 -4.82
C LYS A 175 30.27 -32.12 -5.50
N GLN A 176 29.40 -32.50 -6.44
CA GLN A 176 28.41 -31.63 -7.09
C GLN A 176 27.53 -30.99 -6.03
N MET A 177 26.95 -31.74 -5.13
CA MET A 177 26.05 -31.27 -4.06
C MET A 177 26.76 -30.23 -3.18
N SER A 178 27.97 -30.55 -2.70
CA SER A 178 28.75 -29.64 -1.88
C SER A 178 28.99 -28.28 -2.58
N GLN A 179 29.43 -28.34 -3.85
CA GLN A 179 29.71 -27.13 -4.64
C GLN A 179 28.43 -26.33 -4.93
N VAL A 180 27.29 -26.97 -5.21
CA VAL A 180 25.99 -26.33 -5.39
C VAL A 180 25.53 -25.64 -4.10
N LEU A 181 25.61 -26.30 -2.94
CA LEU A 181 25.24 -25.72 -1.66
C LEU A 181 26.07 -24.47 -1.35
N GLN A 182 27.38 -24.53 -1.56
CA GLN A 182 28.29 -23.38 -1.39
C GLN A 182 27.94 -22.23 -2.36
N ALA A 183 27.69 -22.54 -3.63
CA ALA A 183 27.35 -21.53 -4.64
C ALA A 183 26.04 -20.82 -4.30
N VAL A 184 25.00 -21.55 -3.93
CA VAL A 184 23.71 -20.99 -3.53
C VAL A 184 23.85 -20.15 -2.25
N ALA A 185 24.65 -20.59 -1.28
CA ALA A 185 24.93 -19.82 -0.08
C ALA A 185 25.65 -18.50 -0.38
N ARG A 186 26.67 -18.51 -1.23
CA ARG A 186 27.39 -17.30 -1.68
C ARG A 186 26.50 -16.35 -2.47
N MET A 187 25.60 -16.87 -3.32
CA MET A 187 24.64 -16.03 -4.06
C MET A 187 23.71 -15.29 -3.10
N TRP A 188 23.30 -15.90 -1.98
CA TRP A 188 22.49 -15.22 -0.97
C TRP A 188 23.24 -14.10 -0.26
N GLU A 189 24.50 -14.31 0.09
CA GLU A 189 25.33 -13.33 0.78
C GLU A 189 25.88 -12.22 -0.13
N GLY A 190 25.71 -12.35 -1.44
CA GLY A 190 26.13 -11.36 -2.42
C GLY A 190 25.49 -9.97 -2.21
N THR A 191 26.25 -8.91 -2.53
CA THR A 191 25.83 -7.51 -2.28
C THR A 191 24.50 -7.17 -2.94
N THR A 192 24.33 -7.52 -4.22
CA THR A 192 23.07 -7.27 -4.96
C THR A 192 21.88 -8.01 -4.33
N ALA A 193 22.06 -9.28 -3.95
CA ALA A 193 21.02 -10.04 -3.31
C ALA A 193 20.64 -9.44 -1.94
N ARG A 194 21.61 -8.92 -1.19
CA ARG A 194 21.40 -8.24 0.09
C ARG A 194 20.59 -6.97 -0.08
N ILE A 195 20.95 -6.11 -1.03
CA ILE A 195 20.22 -4.87 -1.34
C ILE A 195 18.77 -5.19 -1.72
N LEU A 196 18.56 -6.16 -2.64
CA LEU A 196 17.22 -6.54 -3.10
C LEU A 196 16.33 -7.10 -1.99
N ARG A 197 16.87 -7.89 -1.08
CA ARG A 197 16.06 -8.42 0.03
C ARG A 197 15.79 -7.37 1.12
N THR A 198 16.74 -6.46 1.39
CA THR A 198 16.51 -5.34 2.31
C THR A 198 15.39 -4.43 1.78
N ALA A 199 15.37 -4.14 0.47
CA ALA A 199 14.29 -3.41 -0.18
C ALA A 199 12.92 -4.12 -0.07
N ARG A 200 12.91 -5.43 0.21
CA ARG A 200 11.70 -6.24 0.47
C ARG A 200 11.39 -6.41 1.96
N GLY A 201 12.01 -5.61 2.82
CA GLY A 201 11.78 -5.62 4.27
C GLY A 201 12.50 -6.74 5.03
N ALA A 202 13.51 -7.39 4.44
CA ALA A 202 14.31 -8.37 5.17
C ALA A 202 15.27 -7.67 6.15
N PRO A 203 15.41 -8.16 7.39
CA PRO A 203 16.40 -7.66 8.32
C PRO A 203 17.83 -7.91 7.79
N ALA A 204 18.79 -7.12 8.26
CA ALA A 204 20.17 -7.17 7.79
C ALA A 204 20.82 -8.55 7.99
N ASP A 205 20.42 -9.25 9.03
CA ASP A 205 20.88 -10.59 9.44
C ASP A 205 19.99 -11.75 8.91
N ALA A 206 19.10 -11.45 7.95
CA ALA A 206 18.19 -12.43 7.35
C ALA A 206 18.97 -13.64 6.80
N GLY A 207 18.79 -14.81 7.43
CA GLY A 207 19.41 -16.06 7.03
C GLY A 207 18.60 -16.81 5.96
N LEU A 208 19.26 -17.74 5.26
CA LEU A 208 18.66 -18.65 4.29
C LEU A 208 18.80 -20.11 4.75
N GLY A 209 17.69 -20.84 4.84
CA GLY A 209 17.71 -22.30 4.86
C GLY A 209 17.72 -22.84 3.41
N LEU A 210 18.21 -24.07 3.23
CA LEU A 210 18.13 -24.77 1.94
C LEU A 210 17.42 -26.11 2.10
N ILE A 211 16.84 -26.58 1.01
CA ILE A 211 16.22 -27.91 0.90
C ILE A 211 16.94 -28.67 -0.20
N VAL A 212 17.44 -29.84 0.15
CA VAL A 212 17.89 -30.88 -0.78
C VAL A 212 16.78 -31.88 -0.91
N GLN A 213 16.25 -32.10 -2.10
CA GLN A 213 15.08 -32.97 -2.31
C GLN A 213 15.28 -33.88 -3.51
N ASP A 214 14.81 -35.13 -3.38
CA ASP A 214 14.75 -36.07 -4.52
C ASP A 214 13.91 -35.39 -5.62
N MET A 215 14.40 -35.38 -6.84
CA MET A 215 13.62 -34.84 -7.95
C MET A 215 12.48 -35.80 -8.28
N ALA A 216 11.30 -35.27 -8.21
CA ALA A 216 10.10 -35.89 -8.70
C ALA A 216 10.06 -35.75 -10.23
N TRP A 217 10.84 -36.57 -10.91
CA TRP A 217 10.92 -36.61 -12.37
C TRP A 217 11.03 -38.04 -12.84
N LYS A 218 10.09 -38.45 -13.69
CA LYS A 218 10.16 -39.66 -14.49
C LYS A 218 9.48 -39.42 -15.83
N ALA A 219 10.12 -39.80 -16.90
CA ALA A 219 9.45 -40.02 -18.16
C ALA A 219 8.86 -41.43 -18.08
N GLY A 220 7.57 -41.55 -18.01
CA GLY A 220 6.84 -42.82 -17.88
C GLY A 220 5.84 -43.03 -19.02
N ILE A 221 5.10 -44.14 -18.93
CA ILE A 221 4.03 -44.46 -19.89
C ILE A 221 2.76 -43.65 -19.61
N GLY A 222 2.62 -43.15 -18.35
CA GLY A 222 1.51 -42.30 -17.90
C GLY A 222 1.74 -40.79 -18.05
N GLU A 223 0.79 -39.99 -17.59
CA GLU A 223 0.91 -38.53 -17.57
C GLU A 223 2.07 -38.11 -16.66
N CYS A 224 2.95 -37.28 -17.19
CA CYS A 224 4.09 -36.69 -16.48
C CYS A 224 4.14 -35.19 -16.74
N GLY A 225 4.52 -34.40 -15.73
CA GLY A 225 4.64 -32.96 -15.87
C GLY A 225 4.82 -32.23 -14.55
N VAL A 226 4.81 -30.92 -14.64
CA VAL A 226 4.97 -30.02 -13.48
C VAL A 226 3.97 -28.87 -13.54
N GLY A 227 3.55 -28.41 -12.38
CA GLY A 227 2.59 -27.31 -12.35
C GLY A 227 2.47 -26.60 -11.00
N SER A 228 1.57 -25.61 -11.05
CA SER A 228 1.06 -24.95 -9.86
C SER A 228 -0.46 -24.89 -9.91
N ALA A 229 -1.13 -25.13 -8.80
CA ALA A 229 -2.58 -25.22 -8.71
C ALA A 229 -3.12 -24.63 -7.42
N GLN A 230 -4.24 -23.91 -7.54
CA GLN A 230 -5.10 -23.47 -6.44
C GLN A 230 -6.56 -23.62 -6.82
N LEU A 231 -7.45 -23.79 -5.84
CA LEU A 231 -8.91 -23.96 -6.07
C LEU A 231 -9.70 -22.67 -5.84
N THR A 232 -9.04 -21.53 -5.82
CA THR A 232 -9.68 -20.22 -5.71
C THR A 232 -9.22 -19.32 -6.85
N THR A 233 -10.14 -18.48 -7.33
CA THR A 233 -9.82 -17.50 -8.36
C THR A 233 -9.01 -16.33 -7.77
N PHE A 234 -8.00 -15.87 -8.48
CA PHE A 234 -7.13 -14.76 -8.06
C PHE A 234 -7.92 -13.48 -7.75
N THR A 235 -8.91 -13.14 -8.59
CA THR A 235 -9.60 -11.85 -8.52
C THR A 235 -10.71 -11.79 -7.49
N SER A 236 -11.42 -12.92 -7.24
CA SER A 236 -12.61 -12.91 -6.37
C SER A 236 -12.50 -13.82 -5.15
N GLY A 237 -11.48 -14.67 -5.07
CA GLY A 237 -11.34 -15.63 -3.97
C GLY A 237 -12.39 -16.75 -3.94
N LYS A 238 -13.33 -16.76 -4.90
CA LYS A 238 -14.38 -17.77 -5.00
C LYS A 238 -13.82 -19.07 -5.56
N ALA A 239 -14.54 -20.17 -5.32
CA ALA A 239 -14.17 -21.47 -5.86
C ALA A 239 -13.95 -21.42 -7.38
N GLY A 240 -12.85 -22.00 -7.82
CA GLY A 240 -12.43 -22.04 -9.23
C GLY A 240 -11.00 -22.52 -9.37
N SER A 241 -10.73 -23.35 -10.36
CA SER A 241 -9.37 -23.86 -10.60
C SER A 241 -8.51 -22.80 -11.27
N HIS A 242 -7.39 -22.43 -10.63
CA HIS A 242 -6.43 -21.46 -11.15
C HIS A 242 -5.01 -22.03 -11.05
N GLY A 243 -4.22 -21.81 -12.10
CA GLY A 243 -2.84 -22.27 -12.17
C GLY A 243 -2.51 -22.78 -13.57
N ARG A 244 -1.37 -23.43 -13.70
CA ARG A 244 -0.83 -23.92 -14.94
C ARG A 244 -0.18 -25.27 -14.78
N TYR A 245 -0.25 -26.09 -15.80
CA TYR A 245 0.40 -27.38 -15.87
C TYR A 245 1.15 -27.52 -17.20
N ILE A 246 2.38 -27.97 -17.17
CA ILE A 246 3.19 -28.25 -18.34
C ILE A 246 3.30 -29.78 -18.43
N SER A 247 2.63 -30.37 -19.41
CA SER A 247 2.68 -31.80 -19.69
C SER A 247 3.92 -32.15 -20.52
N GLU A 248 4.66 -33.15 -20.10
CA GLU A 248 5.82 -33.68 -20.83
C GLU A 248 5.43 -34.79 -21.81
N THR A 249 4.22 -35.33 -21.70
CA THR A 249 3.71 -36.41 -22.56
C THR A 249 2.97 -35.93 -23.82
N HIS A 250 2.43 -34.73 -23.81
CA HIS A 250 1.66 -34.16 -24.89
C HIS A 250 2.43 -33.10 -25.69
N GLY A 251 3.48 -33.53 -26.38
CA GLY A 251 4.10 -32.75 -27.42
C GLY A 251 5.61 -32.75 -27.46
N HIS A 252 6.12 -32.97 -28.64
CA HIS A 252 7.51 -32.76 -29.04
C HIS A 252 7.98 -31.32 -28.75
N ASP A 253 7.06 -30.37 -28.62
CA ASP A 253 7.28 -28.94 -28.31
C ASP A 253 7.51 -28.65 -26.83
N ALA A 254 7.09 -29.49 -25.89
CA ALA A 254 7.38 -29.34 -24.47
C ALA A 254 8.88 -29.47 -24.16
N ILE A 255 9.59 -30.21 -24.97
CA ILE A 255 11.06 -30.40 -24.87
C ILE A 255 11.83 -29.13 -25.28
N ILE A 256 11.24 -28.31 -26.16
CA ILE A 256 11.85 -27.10 -26.73
C ILE A 256 11.40 -25.82 -25.99
N GLY A 257 10.55 -25.94 -24.97
CA GLY A 257 10.03 -24.78 -24.23
C GLY A 257 8.96 -23.98 -24.97
N ARG A 258 8.35 -24.56 -26.02
CA ARG A 258 7.31 -23.96 -26.85
C ARG A 258 6.06 -24.85 -26.93
N GLY A 259 5.30 -24.97 -25.91
CA GLY A 259 4.00 -25.62 -26.01
C GLY A 259 3.76 -26.67 -24.94
N GLY A 260 2.53 -27.01 -24.67
CA GLY A 260 2.12 -27.97 -23.65
C GLY A 260 1.65 -27.34 -22.34
N GLU A 261 1.50 -26.02 -22.30
CA GLU A 261 0.90 -25.38 -21.14
C GLU A 261 -0.62 -25.58 -21.15
N LEU A 262 -1.10 -26.36 -20.19
CA LEU A 262 -2.51 -26.65 -20.02
C LEU A 262 -3.10 -25.78 -18.91
N TYR A 263 -4.37 -25.37 -19.09
CA TYR A 263 -5.17 -24.85 -17.98
C TYR A 263 -5.44 -25.98 -16.99
N LEU A 264 -5.76 -25.66 -15.75
CA LEU A 264 -6.10 -26.73 -14.78
C LEU A 264 -7.51 -27.26 -14.99
N GLY A 265 -8.51 -26.42 -14.88
CA GLY A 265 -9.91 -26.75 -15.17
C GLY A 265 -10.29 -26.35 -16.59
N ARG A 266 -11.46 -26.77 -17.05
CA ARG A 266 -12.00 -26.45 -18.38
C ARG A 266 -11.98 -24.96 -18.65
N ASP A 267 -11.44 -24.57 -19.79
CA ASP A 267 -11.28 -23.19 -20.22
C ASP A 267 -11.46 -23.08 -21.73
N ASP A 268 -12.32 -22.17 -22.19
CA ASP A 268 -12.60 -21.97 -23.62
C ASP A 268 -11.39 -21.52 -24.45
N ARG A 269 -10.30 -21.11 -23.76
CA ARG A 269 -9.06 -20.62 -24.38
C ARG A 269 -8.09 -21.73 -24.79
N GLY A 270 -8.26 -22.96 -24.29
CA GLY A 270 -7.35 -24.06 -24.60
C GLY A 270 -7.59 -25.32 -23.78
N LEU A 271 -6.80 -26.34 -24.04
CA LEU A 271 -6.87 -27.64 -23.35
C LEU A 271 -6.57 -27.50 -21.87
N SER A 272 -7.22 -28.33 -21.07
CA SER A 272 -7.06 -28.36 -19.61
C SER A 272 -6.59 -29.74 -19.11
N LEU A 273 -5.95 -29.73 -17.94
CA LEU A 273 -5.58 -30.96 -17.23
C LEU A 273 -6.82 -31.79 -16.86
N GLU A 274 -7.93 -31.15 -16.54
CA GLU A 274 -9.22 -31.81 -16.27
C GLU A 274 -9.70 -32.66 -17.45
N GLU A 275 -9.45 -32.21 -18.70
CA GLU A 275 -9.84 -32.92 -19.92
C GLU A 275 -8.82 -34.00 -20.33
N VAL A 276 -7.53 -33.68 -20.19
CA VAL A 276 -6.42 -34.55 -20.64
C VAL A 276 -6.14 -35.67 -19.63
N ALA A 277 -6.15 -35.35 -18.33
CA ALA A 277 -5.86 -36.31 -17.26
C ALA A 277 -6.77 -36.07 -16.04
N PRO A 278 -8.06 -36.45 -16.12
CA PRO A 278 -9.07 -36.20 -15.07
C PRO A 278 -8.70 -36.82 -13.72
N ASP A 279 -8.04 -37.95 -13.70
CA ASP A 279 -7.60 -38.60 -12.45
C ASP A 279 -6.53 -37.79 -11.71
N VAL A 280 -5.60 -37.17 -12.45
CA VAL A 280 -4.59 -36.27 -11.91
C VAL A 280 -5.25 -34.99 -11.36
N PHE A 281 -6.24 -34.47 -12.08
CA PHE A 281 -6.98 -33.29 -11.64
C PHE A 281 -7.77 -33.55 -10.33
N MET A 282 -8.42 -34.71 -10.21
CA MET A 282 -9.10 -35.12 -8.96
C MET A 282 -8.11 -35.29 -7.80
N GLN A 283 -6.95 -35.91 -8.02
CA GLN A 283 -5.90 -35.99 -7.01
C GLN A 283 -5.45 -34.60 -6.53
N LEU A 284 -5.27 -33.65 -7.45
CA LEU A 284 -4.91 -32.26 -7.12
C LEU A 284 -5.98 -31.57 -6.27
N GLN A 285 -7.26 -31.76 -6.59
CA GLN A 285 -8.35 -31.18 -5.79
C GLN A 285 -8.35 -31.72 -4.35
N ASP A 286 -8.17 -33.04 -4.16
CA ASP A 286 -8.05 -33.63 -2.82
C ASP A 286 -6.83 -33.08 -2.06
N LEU A 287 -5.66 -33.08 -2.70
CA LEU A 287 -4.43 -32.60 -2.09
C LEU A 287 -4.50 -31.10 -1.71
N ILE A 288 -5.07 -30.24 -2.55
CA ILE A 288 -5.25 -28.82 -2.24
C ILE A 288 -6.23 -28.64 -1.08
N SER A 289 -7.33 -29.40 -1.05
CA SER A 289 -8.31 -29.37 0.04
C SER A 289 -7.68 -29.79 1.39
N ARG A 290 -6.84 -30.82 1.38
CA ARG A 290 -6.08 -31.24 2.56
C ARG A 290 -5.04 -30.20 2.97
N ALA A 291 -4.34 -29.61 2.00
CA ALA A 291 -3.37 -28.55 2.22
C ALA A 291 -3.99 -27.29 2.85
N ARG A 292 -5.22 -26.95 2.45
CA ARG A 292 -6.02 -25.88 3.05
C ARG A 292 -6.19 -26.06 4.56
N ASN A 293 -6.47 -27.28 5.02
CA ASN A 293 -6.58 -27.58 6.45
C ASN A 293 -5.23 -27.45 7.19
N VAL A 294 -4.13 -27.83 6.54
CA VAL A 294 -2.76 -27.73 7.12
C VAL A 294 -2.33 -26.27 7.27
N LEU A 295 -2.59 -25.45 6.25
CA LEU A 295 -2.27 -24.01 6.26
C LEU A 295 -3.26 -23.17 7.08
N LYS A 296 -4.48 -23.68 7.28
CA LYS A 296 -5.63 -22.87 7.72
C LYS A 296 -5.83 -21.62 6.82
N ASP A 297 -5.56 -21.80 5.52
CA ASP A 297 -5.67 -20.79 4.48
C ASP A 297 -5.93 -21.47 3.14
N GLU A 298 -6.40 -20.70 2.14
CA GLU A 298 -6.45 -21.21 0.79
C GLU A 298 -5.04 -21.50 0.28
N ALA A 299 -4.88 -22.68 -0.32
CA ALA A 299 -3.59 -23.24 -0.66
C ALA A 299 -3.30 -23.20 -2.15
N GLN A 300 -2.07 -22.79 -2.50
CA GLN A 300 -1.50 -23.08 -3.81
C GLN A 300 -0.42 -24.17 -3.66
N LEU A 301 -0.53 -25.24 -4.42
CA LEU A 301 0.46 -26.28 -4.51
C LEU A 301 1.41 -26.05 -5.68
N GLN A 302 2.69 -26.29 -5.48
CA GLN A 302 3.63 -26.62 -6.56
C GLN A 302 3.74 -28.14 -6.57
N PHE A 303 3.54 -28.75 -7.71
CA PHE A 303 3.46 -30.20 -7.83
C PHE A 303 4.19 -30.73 -9.05
N SER A 304 4.52 -32.00 -9.04
CA SER A 304 4.96 -32.79 -10.17
C SER A 304 4.05 -34.00 -10.30
N VAL A 305 3.83 -34.42 -11.53
CA VAL A 305 3.10 -35.65 -11.86
C VAL A 305 4.10 -36.67 -12.41
N GLN A 306 4.08 -37.87 -11.86
CA GLN A 306 4.89 -39.02 -12.29
C GLN A 306 3.98 -40.21 -12.54
N ASP A 307 3.90 -40.71 -13.75
CA ASP A 307 3.05 -41.83 -14.12
C ASP A 307 1.60 -41.70 -13.61
N GLY A 308 1.02 -40.47 -13.73
CA GLY A 308 -0.32 -40.17 -13.25
C GLY A 308 -0.45 -39.99 -11.72
N GLN A 309 0.65 -40.01 -10.95
CA GLN A 309 0.66 -39.76 -9.51
C GLN A 309 1.15 -38.36 -9.19
N VAL A 310 0.41 -37.62 -8.38
CA VAL A 310 0.77 -36.27 -7.97
C VAL A 310 1.71 -36.29 -6.78
N LEU A 311 2.83 -35.58 -6.88
CA LEU A 311 3.77 -35.33 -5.79
C LEU A 311 3.81 -33.84 -5.45
N VAL A 312 3.73 -33.50 -4.16
CA VAL A 312 3.71 -32.11 -3.69
C VAL A 312 5.14 -31.62 -3.45
N LEU A 313 5.55 -30.60 -4.19
CA LEU A 313 6.90 -30.03 -4.10
C LEU A 313 6.97 -28.82 -3.17
N ASP A 314 5.89 -28.10 -3.00
CA ASP A 314 5.78 -26.93 -2.11
C ASP A 314 4.31 -26.55 -1.90
N ILE A 315 4.05 -25.86 -0.80
CA ILE A 315 2.76 -25.28 -0.47
C ILE A 315 2.93 -23.83 -0.04
N ARG A 316 2.02 -22.96 -0.49
CA ARG A 316 1.95 -21.57 -0.04
C ARG A 316 0.49 -21.09 0.00
N PRO A 317 0.19 -19.96 0.68
CA PRO A 317 -1.10 -19.32 0.53
C PRO A 317 -1.41 -19.08 -0.94
N ALA A 318 -2.66 -19.24 -1.35
CA ALA A 318 -3.11 -19.02 -2.72
C ALA A 318 -2.81 -17.59 -3.17
N ASP A 319 -2.38 -17.42 -4.41
CA ASP A 319 -2.23 -16.11 -5.03
C ASP A 319 -3.60 -15.44 -5.14
N ARG A 320 -3.70 -14.18 -4.65
CA ARG A 320 -4.98 -13.49 -4.50
C ARG A 320 -4.85 -11.98 -4.57
N SER A 321 -5.86 -11.31 -5.11
CA SER A 321 -6.02 -9.85 -5.04
C SER A 321 -6.51 -9.43 -3.65
N GLY A 322 -6.49 -8.13 -3.35
CA GLY A 322 -7.01 -7.61 -2.08
C GLY A 322 -8.47 -7.99 -1.82
N LYS A 323 -9.31 -7.98 -2.88
CA LYS A 323 -10.71 -8.44 -2.79
C LYS A 323 -10.78 -9.92 -2.42
N ALA A 324 -10.00 -10.75 -3.08
CA ALA A 324 -9.96 -12.18 -2.81
C ALA A 324 -9.44 -12.48 -1.40
N GLU A 325 -8.51 -11.67 -0.87
CA GLU A 325 -7.99 -11.84 0.49
C GLU A 325 -9.08 -11.65 1.55
N VAL A 326 -9.91 -10.64 1.40
CA VAL A 326 -11.04 -10.39 2.32
C VAL A 326 -12.11 -11.46 2.20
N GLU A 327 -12.48 -11.85 0.97
CA GLU A 327 -13.45 -12.92 0.71
C GLU A 327 -13.00 -14.24 1.33
N ILE A 328 -11.74 -14.62 1.10
CA ILE A 328 -11.12 -15.83 1.66
C ILE A 328 -11.10 -15.75 3.20
N ALA A 329 -10.72 -14.60 3.77
CA ALA A 329 -10.67 -14.43 5.22
C ALA A 329 -12.06 -14.65 5.86
N VAL A 330 -13.11 -14.11 5.24
CA VAL A 330 -14.49 -14.32 5.70
C VAL A 330 -14.90 -15.77 5.53
N GLN A 331 -14.61 -16.40 4.38
CA GLN A 331 -14.97 -17.78 4.12
C GLN A 331 -14.27 -18.76 5.07
N LEU A 332 -13.01 -18.53 5.41
CA LEU A 332 -12.26 -19.37 6.36
C LEU A 332 -12.85 -19.35 7.77
N VAL A 333 -13.47 -18.23 8.18
CA VAL A 333 -14.17 -18.14 9.45
C VAL A 333 -15.51 -18.88 9.37
N VAL A 334 -16.26 -18.75 8.29
CA VAL A 334 -17.51 -19.48 8.05
C VAL A 334 -17.27 -20.98 8.05
N ASP A 335 -16.16 -21.43 7.45
CA ASP A 335 -15.78 -22.86 7.40
C ASP A 335 -15.16 -23.38 8.72
N GLY A 336 -14.98 -22.51 9.72
CA GLY A 336 -14.40 -22.87 11.03
C GLY A 336 -12.91 -23.17 11.03
N LEU A 337 -12.18 -22.83 9.97
CA LEU A 337 -10.74 -23.03 9.88
C LEU A 337 -9.93 -21.94 10.59
N ARG A 338 -10.49 -20.74 10.69
CA ARG A 338 -9.95 -19.61 11.46
C ARG A 338 -11.04 -19.01 12.36
N ASN A 339 -10.61 -18.35 13.43
CA ASN A 339 -11.48 -17.45 14.17
C ASN A 339 -11.38 -16.01 13.61
N LYS A 340 -12.30 -15.12 14.05
CA LYS A 340 -12.33 -13.72 13.58
C LYS A 340 -11.02 -12.98 13.83
N LYS A 341 -10.35 -13.21 14.98
CA LYS A 341 -9.07 -12.55 15.30
C LYS A 341 -7.97 -12.98 14.31
N GLU A 342 -7.87 -14.29 14.05
CA GLU A 342 -6.91 -14.82 13.08
C GLU A 342 -7.18 -14.30 11.67
N ALA A 343 -8.44 -14.17 11.28
CA ALA A 343 -8.83 -13.62 9.98
C ALA A 343 -8.46 -12.12 9.86
N LEU A 344 -8.75 -11.31 10.88
CA LEU A 344 -8.39 -9.89 10.90
C LEU A 344 -6.87 -9.67 10.87
N MET A 345 -6.11 -10.50 11.58
CA MET A 345 -4.65 -10.42 11.59
C MET A 345 -4.00 -10.88 10.27
N ALA A 346 -4.69 -11.68 9.47
CA ALA A 346 -4.17 -12.22 8.21
C ALA A 346 -4.32 -11.24 7.04
N VAL A 347 -5.34 -10.37 7.05
CA VAL A 347 -5.59 -9.41 5.97
C VAL A 347 -4.69 -8.20 6.13
N THR A 348 -4.01 -7.82 5.05
CA THR A 348 -3.15 -6.62 5.08
C THR A 348 -3.96 -5.34 4.89
N PRO A 349 -3.58 -4.22 5.53
CA PRO A 349 -4.23 -2.93 5.28
C PRO A 349 -4.20 -2.50 3.81
N GLY A 350 -3.13 -2.86 3.08
CA GLY A 350 -3.00 -2.60 1.65
C GLY A 350 -4.09 -3.26 0.80
N SER A 351 -4.54 -4.46 1.18
CA SER A 351 -5.61 -5.18 0.49
C SER A 351 -6.95 -4.45 0.56
N LEU A 352 -7.26 -3.81 1.69
CA LEU A 352 -8.44 -2.94 1.78
C LEU A 352 -8.30 -1.69 0.91
N THR A 353 -7.12 -1.09 0.84
CA THR A 353 -6.88 0.06 -0.04
C THR A 353 -7.12 -0.30 -1.51
N GLU A 354 -6.65 -1.48 -1.95
CA GLU A 354 -6.92 -1.99 -3.31
C GLU A 354 -8.41 -2.13 -3.58
N MET A 355 -9.19 -2.63 -2.62
CA MET A 355 -10.64 -2.81 -2.77
C MET A 355 -11.43 -1.50 -2.89
N LEU A 356 -10.96 -0.43 -2.31
CA LEU A 356 -11.65 0.86 -2.24
C LEU A 356 -11.51 1.69 -3.52
N HIS A 357 -10.56 1.35 -4.40
CA HIS A 357 -10.25 2.11 -5.59
C HIS A 357 -10.29 1.26 -6.85
N ARG A 358 -10.57 1.89 -7.99
CA ARG A 358 -10.37 1.27 -9.30
C ARG A 358 -8.90 0.87 -9.46
N HIS A 359 -8.63 -0.24 -10.09
CA HIS A 359 -7.28 -0.69 -10.38
C HIS A 359 -7.18 -1.26 -11.79
N ILE A 360 -5.97 -1.30 -12.34
CA ILE A 360 -5.71 -1.82 -13.67
C ILE A 360 -5.93 -3.33 -13.69
N ASP A 361 -6.64 -3.84 -14.72
CA ASP A 361 -6.79 -5.28 -14.93
C ASP A 361 -5.37 -5.90 -15.07
N PRO A 362 -4.98 -6.88 -14.23
CA PRO A 362 -3.68 -7.53 -14.33
C PRO A 362 -3.39 -8.20 -15.68
N LYS A 363 -4.43 -8.42 -16.50
CA LYS A 363 -4.30 -8.97 -17.86
C LYS A 363 -4.05 -7.90 -18.93
N ALA A 364 -4.21 -6.62 -18.58
CA ALA A 364 -4.02 -5.52 -19.51
C ALA A 364 -2.53 -5.40 -19.90
N ARG A 365 -2.29 -5.18 -21.18
CA ARG A 365 -0.95 -4.86 -21.69
C ARG A 365 -0.86 -3.35 -21.92
N TYR A 366 0.13 -2.70 -21.35
CA TYR A 366 0.29 -1.26 -21.45
C TYR A 366 1.76 -0.85 -21.49
N LYS A 367 2.00 0.39 -21.88
CA LYS A 367 3.33 1.00 -21.93
C LYS A 367 3.38 2.21 -21.00
N VAL A 368 4.28 2.15 -20.03
CA VAL A 368 4.57 3.27 -19.11
C VAL A 368 5.33 4.35 -19.87
N ILE A 369 4.93 5.60 -19.72
CA ILE A 369 5.58 6.76 -20.35
C ILE A 369 6.45 7.55 -19.39
N THR A 370 6.05 7.66 -18.15
CA THR A 370 6.84 8.26 -17.06
C THR A 370 6.37 7.74 -15.71
N THR A 371 7.13 8.04 -14.66
CA THR A 371 6.79 7.68 -13.29
C THR A 371 6.95 8.87 -12.37
N GLY A 372 6.13 8.93 -11.33
CA GLY A 372 6.23 9.90 -10.25
C GLY A 372 6.02 9.24 -8.90
N ILE A 373 5.75 10.04 -7.88
CA ILE A 373 5.45 9.56 -6.55
C ILE A 373 3.97 9.17 -6.50
N ALA A 374 3.69 7.94 -6.09
CA ALA A 374 2.35 7.44 -5.83
C ALA A 374 1.74 8.19 -4.62
N ALA A 375 0.90 9.19 -4.89
CA ALA A 375 0.40 10.11 -3.88
C ALA A 375 -1.01 9.79 -3.40
N SER A 376 -1.85 9.25 -4.27
CA SER A 376 -3.19 8.76 -3.94
C SER A 376 -3.48 7.49 -4.76
N PRO A 377 -3.95 6.41 -4.12
CA PRO A 377 -4.14 5.13 -4.79
C PRO A 377 -5.28 5.18 -5.81
N GLY A 378 -5.37 4.10 -6.60
CA GLY A 378 -6.36 3.94 -7.65
C GLY A 378 -5.77 4.08 -9.05
N ALA A 379 -6.55 3.71 -10.05
CA ALA A 379 -6.22 3.90 -11.46
C ALA A 379 -7.42 4.49 -12.20
N ASN A 380 -7.14 5.43 -13.09
CA ASN A 380 -8.16 5.99 -13.96
C ASN A 380 -7.55 6.55 -15.24
N TRP A 381 -8.35 6.69 -16.29
CA TRP A 381 -7.92 7.24 -17.56
C TRP A 381 -8.78 8.44 -17.96
N GLY A 382 -8.21 9.31 -18.78
CA GLY A 382 -8.91 10.45 -19.31
C GLY A 382 -8.07 11.25 -20.28
N LYS A 383 -8.71 12.25 -20.91
CA LYS A 383 -8.05 13.23 -21.78
C LYS A 383 -7.24 14.20 -20.94
N ILE A 384 -6.04 14.54 -21.37
CA ILE A 384 -5.19 15.53 -20.72
C ILE A 384 -5.86 16.90 -20.78
N VAL A 385 -5.92 17.58 -19.63
CA VAL A 385 -6.32 18.98 -19.52
C VAL A 385 -5.33 19.71 -18.60
N PHE A 386 -5.06 21.00 -18.88
CA PHE A 386 -4.03 21.77 -18.18
C PHE A 386 -4.59 22.84 -17.25
N THR A 387 -5.90 23.07 -17.24
CA THR A 387 -6.52 24.05 -16.34
C THR A 387 -7.75 23.48 -15.64
N ALA A 388 -8.09 24.07 -14.49
CA ALA A 388 -9.28 23.68 -13.74
C ALA A 388 -10.57 23.91 -14.54
N GLU A 389 -10.63 24.99 -15.32
CA GLU A 389 -11.77 25.32 -16.18
C GLU A 389 -11.93 24.28 -17.30
N ALA A 390 -10.82 23.85 -17.93
CA ALA A 390 -10.86 22.81 -18.95
C ALA A 390 -11.38 21.47 -18.38
N ALA A 391 -10.99 21.12 -17.14
CA ALA A 391 -11.52 19.95 -16.45
C ALA A 391 -13.03 20.05 -16.19
N GLN A 392 -13.52 21.20 -15.78
CA GLN A 392 -14.96 21.43 -15.58
C GLN A 392 -15.74 21.36 -16.90
N VAL A 393 -15.19 21.91 -17.99
CA VAL A 393 -15.81 21.83 -19.32
C VAL A 393 -15.85 20.37 -19.80
N ALA A 394 -14.78 19.61 -19.64
CA ALA A 394 -14.76 18.19 -19.99
C ALA A 394 -15.82 17.40 -19.19
N ALA A 395 -15.91 17.64 -17.89
CA ALA A 395 -16.91 16.98 -17.04
C ALA A 395 -18.35 17.36 -17.44
N ALA A 396 -18.60 18.61 -17.81
CA ALA A 396 -19.90 19.07 -18.32
C ALA A 396 -20.29 18.41 -19.67
N GLN A 397 -19.30 17.93 -20.41
CA GLN A 397 -19.47 17.17 -21.66
C GLN A 397 -19.47 15.64 -21.44
N GLU A 398 -19.47 15.19 -20.18
CA GLU A 398 -19.36 13.79 -19.77
C GLU A 398 -18.08 13.09 -20.29
N GLU A 399 -17.01 13.88 -20.50
CA GLU A 399 -15.71 13.38 -20.92
C GLU A 399 -14.78 13.16 -19.71
N ASN A 400 -14.15 11.98 -19.64
CA ASN A 400 -13.13 11.72 -18.63
C ASN A 400 -11.88 12.55 -18.92
N CYS A 401 -11.36 13.25 -17.90
CA CYS A 401 -10.14 14.03 -18.03
C CYS A 401 -9.15 13.79 -16.90
N ILE A 402 -7.87 13.98 -17.20
CA ILE A 402 -6.75 13.99 -16.25
C ILE A 402 -6.21 15.41 -16.18
N LEU A 403 -6.24 15.98 -14.97
CA LEU A 403 -5.71 17.32 -14.72
C LEU A 403 -4.18 17.25 -14.56
N VAL A 404 -3.45 17.93 -15.45
CA VAL A 404 -1.99 17.98 -15.45
C VAL A 404 -1.52 19.39 -15.09
N ARG A 405 -0.76 19.51 -13.99
CA ARG A 405 -0.29 20.79 -13.45
C ARG A 405 1.19 20.72 -13.08
N THR A 406 1.83 21.86 -12.99
CA THR A 406 3.17 21.92 -12.34
C THR A 406 3.03 21.69 -10.84
N GLU A 407 2.12 22.43 -10.22
CA GLU A 407 1.65 22.29 -8.84
C GLU A 407 0.18 22.67 -8.81
N THR A 408 -0.60 22.13 -7.87
CA THR A 408 -1.99 22.57 -7.68
C THR A 408 -2.09 23.66 -6.65
N SER A 409 -3.03 24.55 -6.86
CA SER A 409 -3.43 25.61 -5.93
C SER A 409 -4.83 25.34 -5.35
N PRO A 410 -5.27 26.04 -4.29
CA PRO A 410 -6.62 25.91 -3.78
C PRO A 410 -7.72 26.16 -4.82
N GLU A 411 -7.46 27.01 -5.82
CA GLU A 411 -8.40 27.27 -6.90
C GLU A 411 -8.59 26.07 -7.84
N ASP A 412 -7.60 25.17 -7.92
CA ASP A 412 -7.68 23.97 -8.74
C ASP A 412 -8.62 22.88 -8.15
N ILE A 413 -9.09 23.01 -6.90
CA ILE A 413 -9.95 22.03 -6.23
C ILE A 413 -11.14 21.62 -7.08
N ARG A 414 -11.80 22.56 -7.74
CA ARG A 414 -12.94 22.28 -8.64
C ARG A 414 -12.55 21.48 -9.87
N GLY A 415 -11.41 21.84 -10.46
CA GLY A 415 -10.84 21.07 -11.56
C GLY A 415 -10.50 19.66 -11.14
N MET A 416 -9.96 19.50 -9.93
CA MET A 416 -9.68 18.18 -9.36
C MET A 416 -10.95 17.36 -9.10
N GLN A 417 -12.00 17.99 -8.57
CA GLN A 417 -13.31 17.34 -8.37
C GLN A 417 -13.96 16.88 -9.68
N SER A 418 -13.70 17.59 -10.78
CA SER A 418 -14.22 17.27 -12.11
C SER A 418 -13.35 16.28 -12.88
N ALA A 419 -12.09 16.10 -12.47
CA ALA A 419 -11.14 15.22 -13.12
C ALA A 419 -11.24 13.76 -12.62
N GLN A 420 -10.77 12.83 -13.43
CA GLN A 420 -10.65 11.41 -13.09
C GLN A 420 -9.30 11.05 -12.44
N GLY A 421 -8.37 12.00 -12.41
CA GLY A 421 -7.07 11.86 -11.78
C GLY A 421 -6.22 13.10 -11.94
N VAL A 422 -5.15 13.19 -11.18
CA VAL A 422 -4.26 14.36 -11.12
C VAL A 422 -2.81 13.94 -11.30
N LEU A 423 -2.10 14.64 -12.17
CA LEU A 423 -0.66 14.51 -12.39
C LEU A 423 0.01 15.87 -12.12
N THR A 424 1.02 15.88 -11.24
CA THR A 424 1.83 17.09 -11.05
C THR A 424 3.33 16.81 -11.26
N THR A 425 4.04 17.78 -11.82
CA THR A 425 5.47 17.66 -12.05
C THR A 425 6.29 17.99 -10.81
N ARG A 426 5.69 18.69 -9.85
CA ARG A 426 6.27 19.03 -8.55
C ARG A 426 5.37 18.59 -7.41
N GLY A 427 5.93 18.57 -6.21
CA GLY A 427 5.24 18.21 -4.98
C GLY A 427 5.60 16.81 -4.49
N GLY A 428 5.29 16.55 -3.23
CA GLY A 428 5.48 15.27 -2.54
C GLY A 428 4.15 14.64 -2.14
N ILE A 429 4.19 13.53 -1.40
CA ILE A 429 3.03 12.79 -0.86
C ILE A 429 2.09 13.69 -0.04
N THR A 430 2.60 14.78 0.47
CA THR A 430 1.91 15.71 1.35
C THR A 430 1.53 17.02 0.69
N SER A 431 1.82 17.19 -0.61
CA SER A 431 1.42 18.38 -1.37
C SER A 431 -0.10 18.56 -1.37
N HIS A 432 -0.54 19.77 -1.67
CA HIS A 432 -1.95 20.11 -1.78
C HIS A 432 -2.69 19.15 -2.74
N ALA A 433 -2.10 18.87 -3.92
CA ALA A 433 -2.64 17.88 -4.87
C ALA A 433 -2.87 16.52 -4.24
N ALA A 434 -1.87 15.99 -3.51
CA ALA A 434 -1.92 14.67 -2.89
C ALA A 434 -3.00 14.56 -1.80
N VAL A 435 -3.12 15.58 -0.97
CA VAL A 435 -4.11 15.62 0.13
C VAL A 435 -5.53 15.65 -0.39
N ILE A 436 -5.79 16.56 -1.32
CA ILE A 436 -7.13 16.71 -1.92
C ILE A 436 -7.50 15.46 -2.72
N ALA A 437 -6.59 14.94 -3.54
CA ALA A 437 -6.84 13.72 -4.31
C ALA A 437 -7.19 12.52 -3.41
N ARG A 438 -6.49 12.34 -2.29
CA ARG A 438 -6.83 11.30 -1.30
C ARG A 438 -8.20 11.52 -0.67
N GLY A 439 -8.54 12.77 -0.38
CA GLY A 439 -9.88 13.12 0.10
C GLY A 439 -10.98 12.76 -0.91
N LEU A 440 -10.73 13.03 -2.18
CA LEU A 440 -11.67 12.77 -3.28
C LEU A 440 -11.62 11.31 -3.78
N GLY A 441 -10.69 10.48 -3.31
CA GLY A 441 -10.50 9.11 -3.81
C GLY A 441 -9.98 9.04 -5.24
N LEU A 442 -9.32 10.10 -5.73
CA LEU A 442 -8.78 10.18 -7.08
C LEU A 442 -7.35 9.64 -7.15
N PRO A 443 -6.97 8.89 -8.19
CA PRO A 443 -5.58 8.56 -8.44
C PRO A 443 -4.77 9.84 -8.62
N CYS A 444 -3.66 9.93 -7.91
CA CYS A 444 -2.79 11.10 -7.98
C CYS A 444 -1.32 10.68 -8.02
N ILE A 445 -0.62 11.26 -8.98
CA ILE A 445 0.83 11.10 -9.15
C ILE A 445 1.44 12.49 -9.05
N VAL A 446 2.39 12.66 -8.15
CA VAL A 446 3.07 13.94 -7.94
C VAL A 446 4.57 13.81 -8.17
N GLY A 447 5.23 14.94 -8.40
CA GLY A 447 6.69 14.94 -8.57
C GLY A 447 7.19 14.19 -9.81
N ALA A 448 6.41 14.13 -10.88
CA ALA A 448 6.84 13.58 -12.16
C ALA A 448 7.82 14.55 -12.86
N SER A 449 9.04 14.64 -12.33
CA SER A 449 10.05 15.64 -12.71
C SER A 449 10.50 15.55 -14.18
N ASP A 450 10.27 14.42 -14.82
CA ASP A 450 10.62 14.19 -16.22
C ASP A 450 9.58 14.81 -17.19
N VAL A 451 8.48 15.33 -16.67
CA VAL A 451 7.41 15.97 -17.45
C VAL A 451 7.63 17.47 -17.50
N ASP A 452 7.88 18.03 -18.68
CA ASP A 452 7.98 19.49 -18.90
C ASP A 452 6.67 20.01 -19.52
N ILE A 453 6.00 20.92 -18.80
CA ILE A 453 4.69 21.44 -19.20
C ILE A 453 4.82 22.78 -19.90
N ASP A 454 4.35 22.88 -21.16
CA ASP A 454 4.18 24.11 -21.93
C ASP A 454 2.68 24.51 -21.97
N LEU A 455 2.26 25.32 -20.98
CA LEU A 455 0.87 25.79 -20.88
C LEU A 455 0.41 26.64 -22.08
N ARG A 456 1.34 27.35 -22.74
CA ARG A 456 0.99 28.17 -23.91
C ARG A 456 0.62 27.35 -25.13
N ARG A 457 1.30 26.18 -25.27
CA ARG A 457 1.05 25.22 -26.35
C ARG A 457 0.13 24.10 -25.93
N LYS A 458 -0.35 24.13 -24.69
CA LYS A 458 -1.22 23.10 -24.11
C LYS A 458 -0.68 21.69 -24.34
N ARG A 459 0.54 21.44 -23.91
CA ARG A 459 1.20 20.14 -24.04
C ARG A 459 2.22 19.93 -22.93
N PHE A 460 2.60 18.70 -22.74
CA PHE A 460 3.83 18.36 -22.01
C PHE A 460 4.78 17.54 -22.90
N GLU A 461 6.08 17.60 -22.57
CA GLU A 461 7.16 16.92 -23.29
C GLU A 461 7.96 16.06 -22.33
N LEU A 462 8.36 14.86 -22.78
CA LEU A 462 9.21 13.94 -22.04
C LEU A 462 10.67 14.05 -22.52
N PRO A 463 11.67 13.60 -21.71
CA PRO A 463 13.09 13.66 -22.09
C PRO A 463 13.43 12.93 -23.39
N ASP A 464 12.65 11.95 -23.80
CA ASP A 464 12.80 11.21 -25.04
C ASP A 464 12.23 11.95 -26.27
N GLY A 465 11.69 13.17 -26.08
CA GLY A 465 11.12 14.03 -27.13
C GLY A 465 9.66 13.72 -27.48
N ARG A 466 9.01 12.76 -26.84
CA ARG A 466 7.57 12.53 -27.01
C ARG A 466 6.76 13.67 -26.43
N LYS A 467 5.69 14.05 -27.14
CA LYS A 467 4.82 15.17 -26.81
C LYS A 467 3.38 14.69 -26.65
N PHE A 468 2.75 15.12 -25.59
CA PHE A 468 1.35 14.85 -25.30
C PHE A 468 0.58 16.16 -25.22
N CYS A 469 -0.43 16.30 -26.05
CA CYS A 469 -1.23 17.51 -26.18
C CYS A 469 -2.52 17.43 -25.34
N GLU A 470 -3.15 18.58 -25.12
CA GLU A 470 -4.51 18.62 -24.55
C GLU A 470 -5.45 17.77 -25.41
N GLY A 471 -6.19 16.86 -24.77
CA GLY A 471 -7.08 15.90 -25.44
C GLY A 471 -6.48 14.51 -25.67
N ASP A 472 -5.17 14.33 -25.59
CA ASP A 472 -4.56 12.99 -25.64
C ASP A 472 -4.96 12.19 -24.41
N VAL A 473 -5.10 10.86 -24.58
CA VAL A 473 -5.57 9.98 -23.50
C VAL A 473 -4.41 9.36 -22.75
N VAL A 474 -4.44 9.48 -21.44
CA VAL A 474 -3.50 8.80 -20.54
C VAL A 474 -4.24 8.07 -19.42
N THR A 475 -3.61 7.04 -18.86
CA THR A 475 -4.06 6.38 -17.64
C THR A 475 -3.06 6.68 -16.52
N LEU A 476 -3.57 7.04 -15.36
CA LEU A 476 -2.77 7.16 -14.15
C LEU A 476 -2.94 5.92 -13.28
N ASN A 477 -1.84 5.33 -12.84
CA ASN A 477 -1.81 4.31 -11.80
C ASN A 477 -1.25 4.92 -10.52
N GLY A 478 -2.14 5.46 -9.71
CA GLY A 478 -1.78 6.13 -8.45
C GLY A 478 -1.26 5.18 -7.37
N ALA A 479 -1.41 3.86 -7.54
CA ALA A 479 -0.85 2.87 -6.62
C ALA A 479 0.65 2.62 -6.86
N THR A 480 1.10 2.69 -8.13
CA THR A 480 2.51 2.46 -8.51
C THR A 480 3.25 3.74 -8.89
N GLY A 481 2.53 4.84 -9.15
CA GLY A 481 3.10 6.08 -9.65
C GLY A 481 3.37 6.08 -11.16
N GLU A 482 2.76 5.17 -11.92
CA GLU A 482 2.96 5.03 -13.36
C GLU A 482 1.96 5.86 -14.16
N VAL A 483 2.45 6.56 -15.18
CA VAL A 483 1.65 7.21 -16.21
C VAL A 483 1.74 6.39 -17.49
N ILE A 484 0.59 6.09 -18.08
CA ILE A 484 0.44 5.12 -19.18
C ILE A 484 -0.14 5.80 -20.41
N GLU A 485 0.38 5.50 -21.60
CA GLU A 485 0.12 6.19 -22.87
C GLU A 485 -1.30 6.05 -23.42
N GLN A 486 -2.15 5.17 -22.87
CA GLN A 486 -3.47 4.86 -23.44
C GLN A 486 -4.52 4.63 -22.36
N ALA A 487 -5.78 4.55 -22.74
CA ALA A 487 -6.82 4.03 -21.86
C ALA A 487 -6.61 2.53 -21.65
N VAL A 488 -6.60 2.10 -20.39
CA VAL A 488 -6.40 0.70 -19.98
C VAL A 488 -7.66 0.16 -19.32
N SER A 489 -7.93 -1.13 -19.47
CA SER A 489 -9.04 -1.80 -18.80
C SER A 489 -8.88 -1.71 -17.29
N LEU A 490 -9.95 -1.28 -16.60
CA LEU A 490 -10.01 -1.09 -15.16
C LEU A 490 -11.00 -2.04 -14.52
N ILE A 491 -10.74 -2.44 -13.28
CA ILE A 491 -11.64 -3.20 -12.42
C ILE A 491 -12.26 -2.23 -11.42
N GLU A 492 -13.60 -2.24 -11.34
CA GLU A 492 -14.36 -1.39 -10.42
C GLU A 492 -14.26 -1.87 -8.96
N PRO A 493 -14.32 -0.96 -7.96
CA PRO A 493 -14.44 -1.30 -6.56
C PRO A 493 -15.70 -2.13 -6.30
N ASP A 494 -15.57 -3.19 -5.51
CA ASP A 494 -16.72 -3.99 -5.09
C ASP A 494 -16.72 -4.12 -3.55
N LEU A 495 -17.56 -3.32 -2.92
CA LEU A 495 -17.74 -3.26 -1.47
C LEU A 495 -18.87 -4.20 -1.03
N GLY A 496 -18.88 -5.44 -1.55
CA GLY A 496 -19.90 -6.45 -1.31
C GLY A 496 -20.02 -6.95 0.14
N GLY A 497 -20.85 -8.01 0.33
CA GLY A 497 -21.22 -8.55 1.65
C GLY A 497 -20.02 -8.97 2.52
N ALA A 498 -18.99 -9.58 1.93
CA ALA A 498 -17.80 -10.00 2.68
C ALA A 498 -17.02 -8.80 3.24
N PHE A 499 -16.91 -7.71 2.49
CA PHE A 499 -16.28 -6.46 2.97
C PHE A 499 -17.02 -5.91 4.19
N ASN A 500 -18.32 -5.80 4.14
CA ASN A 500 -19.13 -5.31 5.27
C ASN A 500 -19.01 -6.23 6.48
N THR A 501 -19.13 -7.56 6.29
CA THR A 501 -18.93 -8.55 7.35
C THR A 501 -17.55 -8.44 8.00
N PHE A 502 -16.51 -8.27 7.20
CA PHE A 502 -15.15 -8.11 7.67
C PHE A 502 -14.97 -6.83 8.49
N LEU A 503 -15.55 -5.70 8.03
CA LEU A 503 -15.53 -4.44 8.78
C LEU A 503 -16.34 -4.51 10.08
N ASP A 504 -17.48 -5.23 10.10
CA ASP A 504 -18.23 -5.45 11.35
C ASP A 504 -17.38 -6.17 12.40
N TRP A 505 -16.53 -7.11 11.97
CA TRP A 505 -15.59 -7.76 12.89
C TRP A 505 -14.52 -6.81 13.43
N THR A 506 -14.08 -5.81 12.67
CA THR A 506 -13.11 -4.83 13.18
C THR A 506 -13.70 -4.08 14.38
N ASP A 507 -14.99 -3.76 14.35
CA ASP A 507 -15.67 -3.03 15.43
C ASP A 507 -15.84 -3.87 16.72
N GLU A 508 -15.86 -5.20 16.60
CA GLU A 508 -15.89 -6.08 17.77
C GLU A 508 -14.59 -6.03 18.61
N PHE A 509 -13.48 -5.68 17.99
CA PHE A 509 -12.15 -5.76 18.65
C PHE A 509 -11.48 -4.42 18.87
N ARG A 510 -11.71 -3.43 18.00
CA ARG A 510 -11.07 -2.11 18.15
C ARG A 510 -11.56 -1.40 19.42
N LYS A 511 -10.63 -0.75 20.11
CA LYS A 511 -10.90 0.16 21.22
C LYS A 511 -10.85 1.61 20.75
N LEU A 512 -9.93 1.89 19.83
CA LEU A 512 -9.70 3.21 19.25
C LEU A 512 -10.84 3.57 18.29
N GLY A 513 -11.45 4.74 18.47
CA GLY A 513 -12.47 5.29 17.58
C GLY A 513 -11.84 5.69 16.23
N VAL A 514 -12.62 5.57 15.15
CA VAL A 514 -12.19 6.00 13.81
C VAL A 514 -13.20 6.98 13.26
N ARG A 515 -12.80 8.24 13.16
CA ARG A 515 -13.59 9.34 12.58
C ARG A 515 -13.08 9.70 11.19
N ALA A 516 -13.85 10.48 10.45
CA ALA A 516 -13.44 10.98 9.14
C ALA A 516 -13.09 12.46 9.16
N ASN A 517 -12.17 12.88 8.28
CA ASN A 517 -12.00 14.25 7.86
C ASN A 517 -12.97 14.50 6.71
N ALA A 518 -13.95 15.38 6.89
CA ALA A 518 -14.99 15.65 5.90
C ALA A 518 -15.33 17.13 5.93
N ASP A 519 -15.11 17.78 4.79
CA ASP A 519 -15.25 19.23 4.63
C ASP A 519 -16.52 19.59 3.83
N THR A 520 -17.09 18.59 3.13
CA THR A 520 -18.30 18.75 2.33
C THR A 520 -19.39 17.74 2.72
N PRO A 521 -20.66 17.98 2.38
CA PRO A 521 -21.72 16.99 2.57
C PRO A 521 -21.51 15.68 1.80
N SER A 522 -20.83 15.71 0.66
CA SER A 522 -20.47 14.49 -0.09
C SER A 522 -19.47 13.64 0.66
N ASP A 523 -18.44 14.27 1.27
CA ASP A 523 -17.48 13.56 2.12
C ASP A 523 -18.15 12.94 3.32
N ALA A 524 -19.11 13.67 3.94
CA ALA A 524 -19.88 13.17 5.07
C ALA A 524 -20.75 11.95 4.70
N ARG A 525 -21.39 11.95 3.52
CA ARG A 525 -22.14 10.79 3.02
C ARG A 525 -21.25 9.58 2.80
N LEU A 526 -20.06 9.81 2.25
CA LEU A 526 -19.05 8.74 2.06
C LEU A 526 -18.55 8.20 3.41
N ALA A 527 -18.26 9.09 4.35
CA ALA A 527 -17.87 8.72 5.71
C ALA A 527 -18.92 7.88 6.41
N GLN A 528 -20.21 8.27 6.26
CA GLN A 528 -21.35 7.51 6.78
C GLN A 528 -21.46 6.12 6.11
N ALA A 529 -21.24 6.03 4.79
CA ALA A 529 -21.21 4.76 4.08
C ALA A 529 -20.13 3.80 4.61
N PHE A 530 -18.99 4.33 5.03
CA PHE A 530 -17.92 3.57 5.70
C PHE A 530 -18.12 3.41 7.22
N ARG A 531 -19.27 3.86 7.77
CA ARG A 531 -19.68 3.69 9.17
C ARG A 531 -18.63 4.19 10.16
N VAL A 532 -18.14 5.41 9.94
CA VAL A 532 -17.23 6.06 10.88
C VAL A 532 -17.92 6.49 12.16
N ASP A 533 -17.17 6.68 13.24
CA ASP A 533 -17.71 7.07 14.55
C ASP A 533 -18.04 8.57 14.67
N GLY A 534 -17.86 9.33 13.60
CA GLY A 534 -18.13 10.76 13.53
C GLY A 534 -17.21 11.49 12.58
N ILE A 535 -17.26 12.81 12.55
CA ILE A 535 -16.30 13.66 11.88
C ILE A 535 -15.30 14.18 12.92
N GLY A 536 -14.02 13.90 12.72
CA GLY A 536 -12.94 14.34 13.61
C GLY A 536 -12.27 15.63 13.15
N LEU A 537 -12.49 16.04 11.90
CA LEU A 537 -12.04 17.33 11.36
C LEU A 537 -12.93 17.75 10.21
N CYS A 538 -13.58 18.89 10.34
CA CYS A 538 -14.19 19.66 9.26
C CYS A 538 -13.43 21.00 9.16
N ARG A 539 -12.82 21.24 8.00
CA ARG A 539 -12.05 22.46 7.71
C ARG A 539 -12.98 23.52 7.14
N THR A 540 -13.22 24.58 7.89
CA THR A 540 -14.17 25.63 7.47
C THR A 540 -13.68 26.50 6.33
N GLU A 541 -12.37 26.56 6.09
CA GLU A 541 -11.76 27.32 4.99
C GLU A 541 -12.20 26.81 3.62
N HIS A 542 -12.39 25.52 3.44
CA HIS A 542 -12.80 24.95 2.15
C HIS A 542 -14.20 25.43 1.71
N MET A 543 -15.04 25.81 2.68
CA MET A 543 -16.37 26.35 2.39
C MET A 543 -16.33 27.76 1.74
N PHE A 544 -15.21 28.48 1.86
CA PHE A 544 -15.09 29.86 1.36
C PHE A 544 -14.53 29.99 -0.07
N PHE A 545 -14.02 28.93 -0.67
CA PHE A 545 -13.43 28.98 -2.00
C PHE A 545 -14.44 29.03 -3.15
N GLU A 546 -15.75 28.98 -2.91
CA GLU A 546 -16.77 29.20 -3.93
C GLU A 546 -16.79 30.66 -4.39
N PRO A 547 -16.98 30.99 -5.71
CA PRO A 547 -16.80 32.35 -6.25
C PRO A 547 -17.53 33.43 -5.50
N GLY A 548 -18.82 33.25 -5.20
CA GLY A 548 -19.61 34.22 -4.46
C GLY A 548 -19.17 34.40 -3.00
N ARG A 549 -18.70 33.31 -2.36
CA ARG A 549 -18.22 33.30 -0.98
C ARG A 549 -16.81 33.90 -0.89
N LEU A 550 -15.95 33.55 -1.86
CA LEU A 550 -14.58 34.09 -1.93
C LEU A 550 -14.58 35.62 -2.07
N THR A 551 -15.50 36.16 -2.84
CA THR A 551 -15.66 37.63 -2.95
C THR A 551 -16.03 38.23 -1.60
N ALA A 552 -17.04 37.71 -0.90
CA ALA A 552 -17.43 38.18 0.42
C ALA A 552 -16.30 38.04 1.47
N MET A 553 -15.52 36.96 1.41
CA MET A 553 -14.35 36.76 2.26
C MET A 553 -13.26 37.79 1.98
N ARG A 554 -12.98 38.08 0.71
CA ARG A 554 -12.04 39.12 0.29
C ARG A 554 -12.51 40.52 0.73
N GLU A 555 -13.80 40.84 0.59
CA GLU A 555 -14.35 42.10 1.10
C GLU A 555 -14.19 42.23 2.61
N MET A 556 -14.41 41.14 3.38
CA MET A 556 -14.16 41.11 4.83
C MET A 556 -12.69 41.40 5.16
N ILE A 557 -11.75 40.76 4.41
CA ILE A 557 -10.30 40.93 4.59
C ILE A 557 -9.86 42.39 4.30
N PHE A 558 -10.40 43.00 3.24
CA PHE A 558 -10.01 44.32 2.77
C PHE A 558 -10.79 45.45 3.45
N ALA A 559 -11.73 45.16 4.35
CA ALA A 559 -12.53 46.16 5.03
C ALA A 559 -11.70 46.97 6.04
N ASP A 560 -11.69 48.31 5.92
CA ASP A 560 -11.04 49.20 6.86
C ASP A 560 -11.91 49.50 8.09
N LYS A 561 -13.23 49.52 7.89
CA LYS A 561 -14.17 49.82 8.96
C LYS A 561 -14.81 48.56 9.52
N ASP A 562 -15.01 48.54 10.81
CA ASP A 562 -15.71 47.42 11.45
C ASP A 562 -17.12 47.19 10.91
N GLN A 563 -17.81 48.26 10.47
CA GLN A 563 -19.14 48.18 9.88
C GLN A 563 -19.13 47.44 8.53
N ASP A 564 -18.15 47.72 7.67
CA ASP A 564 -18.03 47.06 6.37
C ASP A 564 -17.61 45.59 6.52
N ARG A 565 -16.72 45.31 7.49
CA ARG A 565 -16.34 43.97 7.88
C ARG A 565 -17.55 43.19 8.37
N GLN A 566 -18.35 43.77 9.27
CA GLN A 566 -19.56 43.13 9.78
C GLN A 566 -20.56 42.81 8.67
N ALA A 567 -20.76 43.75 7.73
CA ALA A 567 -21.65 43.53 6.59
C ALA A 567 -21.19 42.36 5.69
N ALA A 568 -19.89 42.15 5.53
CA ALA A 568 -19.34 40.99 4.81
C ALA A 568 -19.56 39.69 5.59
N LEU A 569 -19.32 39.68 6.90
CA LEU A 569 -19.55 38.55 7.79
C LEU A 569 -21.06 38.17 7.83
N ASP A 570 -21.97 39.14 7.83
CA ASP A 570 -23.40 38.91 7.82
C ASP A 570 -23.88 38.23 6.51
N ARG A 571 -23.17 38.41 5.41
CA ARG A 571 -23.41 37.71 4.13
C ARG A 571 -22.83 36.28 4.15
N LEU A 572 -21.69 36.04 4.80
CA LEU A 572 -21.08 34.74 4.91
C LEU A 572 -21.84 33.79 5.84
N LEU A 573 -22.41 34.33 6.93
CA LEU A 573 -23.11 33.55 7.97
C LEU A 573 -24.22 32.63 7.42
N PRO A 574 -25.19 33.08 6.60
CA PRO A 574 -26.24 32.18 6.08
C PRO A 574 -25.67 31.10 5.14
N MET A 575 -24.60 31.38 4.42
CA MET A 575 -23.96 30.44 3.51
C MET A 575 -23.33 29.29 4.32
N GLN A 576 -22.52 29.64 5.30
CA GLN A 576 -21.83 28.65 6.13
C GLN A 576 -22.80 27.86 7.02
N ARG A 577 -23.87 28.52 7.51
CA ARG A 577 -24.94 27.85 8.24
C ARG A 577 -25.62 26.78 7.37
N ALA A 578 -25.89 27.06 6.10
CA ALA A 578 -26.51 26.09 5.19
C ALA A 578 -25.63 24.83 5.03
N ASP A 579 -24.30 24.99 4.91
CA ASP A 579 -23.36 23.88 4.82
C ASP A 579 -23.37 23.02 6.10
N PHE A 580 -23.38 23.68 7.27
CA PHE A 580 -23.42 22.96 8.55
C PHE A 580 -24.77 22.24 8.75
N VAL A 581 -25.88 22.78 8.26
CA VAL A 581 -27.19 22.12 8.32
C VAL A 581 -27.13 20.79 7.57
N GLU A 582 -26.64 20.79 6.32
CA GLU A 582 -26.52 19.58 5.51
C GLU A 582 -25.53 18.56 6.13
N LEU A 583 -24.42 19.06 6.67
CA LEU A 583 -23.42 18.24 7.35
C LEU A 583 -23.99 17.56 8.61
N PHE A 584 -24.67 18.31 9.47
CA PHE A 584 -25.26 17.79 10.70
C PHE A 584 -26.45 16.86 10.45
N GLU A 585 -27.23 17.07 9.40
CA GLU A 585 -28.28 16.14 8.99
C GLU A 585 -27.71 14.81 8.51
N THR A 586 -26.69 14.86 7.69
CA THR A 586 -25.99 13.65 7.21
C THR A 586 -25.39 12.86 8.37
N MET A 587 -24.81 13.53 9.36
CA MET A 587 -24.14 12.90 10.50
C MET A 587 -25.02 12.82 11.75
N ALA A 588 -26.35 12.81 11.61
CA ALA A 588 -27.28 12.83 12.73
C ALA A 588 -26.94 11.78 13.80
N GLY A 589 -26.80 12.23 15.06
CA GLY A 589 -26.47 11.39 16.20
C GLY A 589 -24.98 11.13 16.44
N LEU A 590 -24.10 11.46 15.49
CA LEU A 590 -22.67 11.30 15.61
C LEU A 590 -21.98 12.67 15.91
N PRO A 591 -20.83 12.69 16.59
CA PRO A 591 -20.08 13.92 16.82
C PRO A 591 -19.53 14.49 15.52
N VAL A 592 -19.53 15.82 15.41
CA VAL A 592 -18.94 16.55 14.29
C VAL A 592 -18.01 17.62 14.83
N CYS A 593 -16.72 17.41 14.65
CA CYS A 593 -15.68 18.35 15.07
C CYS A 593 -15.39 19.38 13.95
N VAL A 594 -15.75 20.62 14.23
CA VAL A 594 -15.59 21.74 13.29
C VAL A 594 -14.40 22.58 13.73
N ARG A 595 -13.39 22.68 12.90
CA ARG A 595 -12.24 23.55 13.10
C ARG A 595 -12.60 24.99 12.68
N LEU A 596 -12.42 25.94 13.57
CA LEU A 596 -12.54 27.35 13.22
C LEU A 596 -11.47 27.75 12.19
N LEU A 597 -11.68 28.83 11.47
CA LEU A 597 -10.82 29.28 10.38
C LEU A 597 -9.34 29.28 10.80
N ASP A 598 -8.55 28.53 10.05
CA ASP A 598 -7.12 28.31 10.35
C ASP A 598 -6.16 29.04 9.39
N PRO A 599 -6.32 28.98 8.05
CA PRO A 599 -5.31 29.50 7.15
C PRO A 599 -5.14 31.03 7.28
N PRO A 600 -3.97 31.57 6.97
CA PRO A 600 -3.74 33.00 6.96
C PRO A 600 -4.60 33.67 5.89
N LEU A 601 -4.94 34.95 6.10
CA LEU A 601 -5.70 35.72 5.13
C LEU A 601 -5.00 35.79 3.76
N HIS A 602 -3.70 35.65 3.74
CA HIS A 602 -2.86 35.54 2.55
C HIS A 602 -3.38 34.51 1.51
N GLU A 603 -3.95 33.38 1.95
CA GLU A 603 -4.45 32.36 1.02
C GLU A 603 -5.68 32.81 0.21
N PHE A 604 -6.45 33.75 0.74
CA PHE A 604 -7.63 34.31 0.09
C PHE A 604 -7.33 35.53 -0.79
N LEU A 605 -6.11 36.06 -0.78
CA LEU A 605 -5.74 37.24 -1.55
C LEU A 605 -5.85 36.99 -3.06
N PRO A 606 -6.25 37.98 -3.85
CA PRO A 606 -6.26 37.85 -5.30
C PRO A 606 -4.84 37.69 -5.84
N LYS A 607 -4.62 36.69 -6.70
CA LYS A 607 -3.29 36.36 -7.25
C LYS A 607 -3.07 36.83 -8.67
N SER A 608 -4.14 37.10 -9.40
CA SER A 608 -4.07 37.53 -10.79
C SER A 608 -4.51 39.02 -10.96
N PRO A 609 -3.99 39.72 -11.97
CA PRO A 609 -4.44 41.08 -12.30
C PRO A 609 -5.94 41.19 -12.58
N ILE A 610 -6.54 40.10 -13.09
CA ILE A 610 -7.98 40.06 -13.36
C ILE A 610 -8.75 40.03 -12.04
N GLU A 611 -8.35 39.16 -11.10
CA GLU A 611 -8.98 39.04 -9.78
C GLU A 611 -8.86 40.34 -8.98
N ILE A 612 -7.68 40.99 -9.02
CA ILE A 612 -7.47 42.31 -8.37
C ILE A 612 -8.42 43.32 -8.92
N ARG A 613 -8.62 43.37 -10.26
CA ARG A 613 -9.56 44.30 -10.90
C ARG A 613 -11.00 44.00 -10.50
N THR A 614 -11.41 42.75 -10.56
CA THR A 614 -12.75 42.29 -10.16
C THR A 614 -13.06 42.66 -8.71
N LEU A 615 -12.08 42.49 -7.80
CA LEU A 615 -12.24 42.86 -6.40
C LEU A 615 -12.30 44.38 -6.22
N ALA A 616 -11.47 45.14 -6.95
CA ALA A 616 -11.51 46.61 -6.93
C ALA A 616 -12.87 47.19 -7.40
N GLU A 617 -13.43 46.58 -8.45
CA GLU A 617 -14.77 46.92 -8.94
C GLU A 617 -15.86 46.55 -7.92
N ALA A 618 -15.79 45.36 -7.32
CA ALA A 618 -16.78 44.91 -6.32
C ALA A 618 -16.78 45.78 -5.05
N MET A 619 -15.62 46.29 -4.66
CA MET A 619 -15.45 47.14 -3.46
C MET A 619 -15.54 48.64 -3.73
N ASP A 620 -15.71 49.04 -4.97
CA ASP A 620 -15.64 50.45 -5.40
C ASP A 620 -14.36 51.16 -4.91
N LEU A 621 -13.22 50.46 -5.03
CA LEU A 621 -11.91 50.96 -4.61
C LEU A 621 -10.97 51.12 -5.79
N PRO A 622 -10.03 52.10 -5.73
CA PRO A 622 -8.98 52.23 -6.74
C PRO A 622 -8.12 50.93 -6.81
N LEU A 623 -7.79 50.54 -8.03
CA LEU A 623 -6.95 49.32 -8.27
C LEU A 623 -5.64 49.36 -7.47
N THR A 624 -5.00 50.53 -7.41
CA THR A 624 -3.76 50.76 -6.67
C THR A 624 -3.91 50.52 -5.16
N THR A 625 -5.08 50.82 -4.61
CA THR A 625 -5.39 50.60 -3.19
C THR A 625 -5.52 49.14 -2.91
N VAL A 626 -6.20 48.39 -3.78
CA VAL A 626 -6.35 46.92 -3.60
C VAL A 626 -5.01 46.23 -3.78
N MET A 627 -4.19 46.63 -4.75
CA MET A 627 -2.82 46.09 -4.92
C MET A 627 -1.96 46.33 -3.67
N GLY A 628 -1.91 47.57 -3.19
CA GLY A 628 -1.12 47.92 -2.00
C GLY A 628 -1.54 47.11 -0.77
N ARG A 629 -2.85 46.93 -0.53
CA ARG A 629 -3.34 46.10 0.58
C ARG A 629 -3.03 44.59 0.40
N ALA A 630 -3.11 44.10 -0.83
CA ALA A 630 -2.74 42.72 -1.10
C ALA A 630 -1.24 42.48 -0.80
N ASP A 631 -0.39 43.43 -1.18
CA ASP A 631 1.04 43.39 -0.86
C ASP A 631 1.30 43.48 0.66
N ASP A 632 0.61 44.38 1.38
CA ASP A 632 0.73 44.55 2.82
C ASP A 632 0.27 43.32 3.62
N LEU A 633 -0.72 42.59 3.14
CA LEU A 633 -1.26 41.38 3.74
C LEU A 633 -0.53 40.10 3.30
N SER A 634 0.38 40.22 2.34
CA SER A 634 1.20 39.10 1.87
C SER A 634 2.25 38.71 2.92
N GLU A 635 2.28 37.48 3.31
CA GLU A 635 3.18 36.98 4.35
C GLU A 635 4.41 36.28 3.75
N TYR A 636 5.60 36.55 4.33
CA TYR A 636 6.85 35.87 3.93
C TYR A 636 6.84 34.37 4.27
N ASN A 637 6.22 34.03 5.39
CA ASN A 637 6.05 32.65 5.83
C ASN A 637 4.63 32.45 6.39
N PRO A 638 3.68 32.08 5.52
CA PRO A 638 2.27 31.92 5.90
C PRO A 638 2.06 30.86 7.00
N MET A 639 2.93 29.84 7.09
CA MET A 639 2.83 28.80 8.12
C MET A 639 3.02 29.33 9.56
N LEU A 640 3.88 30.34 9.73
CA LEU A 640 4.23 30.94 11.03
C LEU A 640 3.60 32.31 11.27
N GLY A 641 2.78 32.77 10.33
CA GLY A 641 2.20 34.11 10.29
C GLY A 641 0.91 34.30 11.11
N LEU A 642 0.06 35.18 10.62
CA LEU A 642 -1.23 35.52 11.22
C LEU A 642 -2.31 34.52 10.75
N ARG A 643 -2.37 33.40 11.43
CA ARG A 643 -3.34 32.33 11.18
C ARG A 643 -3.90 31.71 12.46
N GLY A 644 -4.94 30.91 12.36
CA GLY A 644 -5.54 30.16 13.45
C GLY A 644 -6.03 31.06 14.59
N ALA A 645 -5.77 30.66 15.82
CA ALA A 645 -6.17 31.43 17.01
C ALA A 645 -5.66 32.88 17.00
N ARG A 646 -4.49 33.16 16.41
CA ARG A 646 -3.95 34.52 16.28
C ARG A 646 -4.86 35.38 15.43
N LEU A 647 -5.30 34.85 14.29
CA LEU A 647 -6.22 35.52 13.38
C LEU A 647 -7.59 35.76 14.04
N GLY A 648 -8.17 34.71 14.64
CA GLY A 648 -9.49 34.81 15.28
C GLY A 648 -9.55 35.78 16.46
N LEU A 649 -8.40 36.04 17.10
CA LEU A 649 -8.30 37.03 18.22
C LEU A 649 -7.99 38.45 17.74
N THR A 650 -7.38 38.62 16.59
CA THR A 650 -6.97 39.94 16.06
C THR A 650 -7.95 40.49 15.02
N VAL A 651 -8.72 39.64 14.37
CA VAL A 651 -9.79 40.05 13.43
C VAL A 651 -11.15 39.81 14.09
N PRO A 652 -11.79 40.91 14.57
CA PRO A 652 -13.06 40.79 15.30
C PRO A 652 -14.18 40.19 14.47
N GLY A 653 -15.03 39.39 15.10
CA GLY A 653 -16.27 38.88 14.56
C GLY A 653 -16.17 37.58 13.74
N ILE A 654 -14.97 37.16 13.29
CA ILE A 654 -14.86 35.99 12.41
C ILE A 654 -15.19 34.67 13.13
N TYR A 655 -14.66 34.46 14.33
CA TYR A 655 -14.92 33.25 15.12
C TYR A 655 -16.35 33.29 15.72
N GLU A 656 -16.84 34.47 16.07
CA GLU A 656 -18.21 34.66 16.56
C GLU A 656 -19.22 34.32 15.43
N MET A 657 -18.96 34.77 14.21
CA MET A 657 -19.79 34.43 13.04
C MET A 657 -19.82 32.93 12.78
N GLN A 658 -18.66 32.26 12.78
CA GLN A 658 -18.56 30.83 12.59
C GLN A 658 -19.28 30.06 13.71
N ALA A 659 -19.05 30.40 14.98
CA ALA A 659 -19.74 29.79 16.12
C ALA A 659 -21.26 29.98 16.00
N ARG A 660 -21.73 31.15 15.59
CA ARG A 660 -23.15 31.42 15.36
C ARG A 660 -23.71 30.53 14.24
N ALA A 661 -23.02 30.41 13.10
CA ALA A 661 -23.41 29.53 12.00
C ALA A 661 -23.55 28.07 12.45
N ILE A 662 -22.58 27.57 13.23
CA ILE A 662 -22.58 26.22 13.80
C ILE A 662 -23.80 26.00 14.72
N PHE A 663 -24.03 26.94 15.68
CA PHE A 663 -25.08 26.79 16.66
C PHE A 663 -26.50 26.98 16.09
N GLU A 664 -26.68 27.92 15.14
CA GLU A 664 -27.93 28.10 14.43
C GLU A 664 -28.26 26.86 13.56
N ALA A 665 -27.27 26.28 12.88
CA ALA A 665 -27.41 25.04 12.13
C ALA A 665 -27.80 23.87 13.06
N ALA A 666 -27.13 23.72 14.18
CA ALA A 666 -27.43 22.66 15.15
C ALA A 666 -28.85 22.81 15.70
N ALA A 667 -29.28 24.02 16.06
CA ALA A 667 -30.63 24.29 16.52
C ALA A 667 -31.69 23.96 15.44
N GLN A 668 -31.45 24.37 14.20
CA GLN A 668 -32.33 24.11 13.07
C GLN A 668 -32.48 22.61 12.78
N VAL A 669 -31.38 21.86 12.81
CA VAL A 669 -31.41 20.40 12.59
C VAL A 669 -32.11 19.68 13.74
N GLN A 670 -31.86 20.09 15.00
CA GLN A 670 -32.56 19.53 16.15
C GLN A 670 -34.10 19.78 16.06
N GLU A 671 -34.52 20.95 15.66
CA GLU A 671 -35.91 21.31 15.45
C GLU A 671 -36.55 20.44 14.35
N ARG A 672 -35.88 20.24 13.24
CA ARG A 672 -36.38 19.50 12.06
C ARG A 672 -36.42 17.99 12.29
N THR A 673 -35.43 17.44 12.93
CA THR A 673 -35.21 15.98 13.00
C THR A 673 -35.57 15.38 14.37
N GLY A 674 -35.60 16.20 15.42
CA GLY A 674 -35.72 15.73 16.82
C GLY A 674 -34.41 15.08 17.33
N ALA A 675 -33.38 14.90 16.49
CA ALA A 675 -32.12 14.30 16.87
C ALA A 675 -31.19 15.34 17.52
N GLN A 676 -30.52 14.94 18.62
CA GLN A 676 -29.57 15.82 19.26
C GLN A 676 -28.30 15.96 18.41
N VAL A 677 -27.95 17.18 18.03
CA VAL A 677 -26.68 17.51 17.38
C VAL A 677 -25.65 17.92 18.45
N LYS A 678 -24.45 17.37 18.36
CA LYS A 678 -23.34 17.64 19.30
C LYS A 678 -22.14 18.17 18.52
N PRO A 679 -22.10 19.48 18.18
CA PRO A 679 -20.93 20.06 17.54
C PRO A 679 -19.76 20.10 18.52
N GLU A 680 -18.58 19.73 18.04
CA GLU A 680 -17.30 19.91 18.72
C GLU A 680 -16.58 21.07 18.02
N ILE A 681 -16.29 22.14 18.75
CA ILE A 681 -15.62 23.32 18.18
C ILE A 681 -14.13 23.24 18.51
N MET A 682 -13.31 23.21 17.47
CA MET A 682 -11.86 23.06 17.59
C MET A 682 -11.14 24.37 17.25
N VAL A 683 -10.37 24.88 18.22
CA VAL A 683 -9.57 26.10 18.05
C VAL A 683 -8.20 25.71 17.47
N PRO A 684 -7.84 26.20 16.25
CA PRO A 684 -6.57 25.86 15.61
C PRO A 684 -5.39 26.68 16.15
N LEU A 685 -4.19 26.17 15.95
CA LEU A 685 -2.88 26.82 16.15
C LEU A 685 -2.70 27.48 17.53
N VAL A 686 -3.25 26.83 18.54
CA VAL A 686 -3.13 27.33 19.93
C VAL A 686 -1.70 27.23 20.40
N SER A 687 -1.24 28.24 21.13
CA SER A 687 0.09 28.27 21.75
C SER A 687 0.03 28.62 23.24
N ALA A 688 -1.04 29.24 23.73
CA ALA A 688 -1.19 29.70 25.07
C ALA A 688 -2.60 29.46 25.64
N LYS A 689 -2.68 29.15 26.94
CA LYS A 689 -3.96 28.95 27.63
C LYS A 689 -4.93 30.14 27.47
N LYS A 690 -4.38 31.37 27.39
CA LYS A 690 -5.20 32.61 27.34
C LYS A 690 -5.93 32.71 26.01
N GLU A 691 -5.34 32.23 24.92
CA GLU A 691 -6.00 32.15 23.60
C GLU A 691 -7.27 31.29 23.70
N VAL A 692 -7.15 30.11 24.32
CA VAL A 692 -8.29 29.19 24.53
C VAL A 692 -9.36 29.80 25.41
N GLU A 693 -8.97 30.38 26.52
CA GLU A 693 -9.87 31.04 27.50
C GLU A 693 -10.72 32.13 26.81
N VAL A 694 -10.10 32.98 25.98
CA VAL A 694 -10.80 34.06 25.27
C VAL A 694 -11.74 33.52 24.23
N VAL A 695 -11.25 32.63 23.35
CA VAL A 695 -12.09 32.06 22.26
C VAL A 695 -13.25 31.26 22.86
N LYS A 696 -13.01 30.43 23.90
CA LYS A 696 -14.08 29.69 24.56
C LYS A 696 -15.15 30.61 25.13
N SER A 697 -14.73 31.72 25.78
CA SER A 697 -15.68 32.69 26.30
C SER A 697 -16.54 33.32 25.18
N GLN A 698 -15.97 33.63 24.03
CA GLN A 698 -16.70 34.14 22.87
C GLN A 698 -17.70 33.10 22.36
N VAL A 699 -17.27 31.85 22.20
CA VAL A 699 -18.13 30.74 21.76
C VAL A 699 -19.28 30.52 22.73
N ASP A 700 -19.05 30.52 24.06
CA ASP A 700 -20.06 30.34 25.10
C ASP A 700 -21.08 31.48 25.10
N ILE A 701 -20.66 32.72 24.83
CA ILE A 701 -21.56 33.88 24.69
C ILE A 701 -22.48 33.69 23.47
N VAL A 702 -21.91 33.33 22.32
CA VAL A 702 -22.68 33.10 21.09
C VAL A 702 -23.66 31.93 21.27
N ALA A 703 -23.23 30.84 21.88
CA ALA A 703 -24.10 29.69 22.20
C ALA A 703 -25.29 30.13 23.06
N SER A 704 -25.05 30.93 24.10
CA SER A 704 -26.11 31.46 24.97
C SER A 704 -27.10 32.34 24.22
N GLN A 705 -26.61 33.18 23.30
CA GLN A 705 -27.46 34.05 22.45
C GLN A 705 -28.35 33.21 21.53
N VAL A 706 -27.79 32.18 20.87
CA VAL A 706 -28.55 31.30 19.96
C VAL A 706 -29.58 30.47 20.75
N GLN A 707 -29.21 29.95 21.93
CA GLN A 707 -30.15 29.23 22.81
C GLN A 707 -31.33 30.10 23.23
N LEU A 708 -31.06 31.37 23.58
CA LEU A 708 -32.13 32.33 23.93
C LEU A 708 -33.00 32.66 22.71
N ALA A 709 -32.46 32.82 21.54
CA ALA A 709 -33.20 33.17 20.33
C ALA A 709 -34.05 32.01 19.81
N THR A 710 -33.57 30.78 19.90
CA THR A 710 -34.21 29.58 19.35
C THR A 710 -35.05 28.79 20.35
N GLY A 711 -34.79 29.00 21.66
CA GLY A 711 -35.41 28.20 22.72
C GLY A 711 -34.87 26.76 22.84
N GLN A 712 -33.87 26.42 22.02
CA GLN A 712 -33.26 25.08 21.97
C GLN A 712 -32.07 24.98 22.95
N GLN A 713 -31.93 23.84 23.66
CA GLN A 713 -30.74 23.54 24.43
C GLN A 713 -29.66 22.94 23.51
N LEU A 714 -28.52 23.58 23.42
CA LEU A 714 -27.37 23.10 22.65
C LEU A 714 -26.37 22.38 23.56
N LYS A 715 -26.02 21.17 23.18
CA LYS A 715 -24.91 20.43 23.80
C LYS A 715 -23.73 20.50 22.84
N TYR A 716 -22.64 21.10 23.27
CA TYR A 716 -21.43 21.26 22.48
C TYR A 716 -20.20 21.06 23.37
N SER A 717 -19.05 20.88 22.75
CA SER A 717 -17.74 20.91 23.43
C SER A 717 -16.78 21.83 22.71
N VAL A 718 -15.88 22.43 23.46
CA VAL A 718 -14.80 23.27 22.93
C VAL A 718 -13.47 22.65 23.26
N GLY A 719 -12.66 22.38 22.23
CA GLY A 719 -11.33 21.84 22.37
C GLY A 719 -10.34 22.56 21.48
N VAL A 720 -9.14 22.05 21.41
CA VAL A 720 -8.05 22.68 20.69
C VAL A 720 -7.32 21.70 19.79
N MET A 721 -6.74 22.23 18.72
CA MET A 721 -5.76 21.51 17.92
C MET A 721 -4.36 21.74 18.53
N VAL A 722 -3.74 20.65 18.97
CA VAL A 722 -2.36 20.65 19.46
C VAL A 722 -1.44 20.37 18.28
N GLU A 723 -0.92 21.41 17.69
CA GLU A 723 -0.14 21.34 16.45
C GLU A 723 1.15 22.18 16.49
N THR A 724 1.43 22.77 17.66
CA THR A 724 2.72 23.43 17.90
C THR A 724 3.45 22.72 19.06
N PRO A 725 4.78 22.60 19.03
CA PRO A 725 5.55 22.05 20.15
C PRO A 725 5.26 22.76 21.47
N ARG A 726 5.00 24.07 21.42
CA ARG A 726 4.64 24.85 22.60
C ARG A 726 3.29 24.43 23.19
N ALA A 727 2.28 24.18 22.36
CA ALA A 727 0.97 23.70 22.82
C ALA A 727 1.11 22.32 23.50
N ALA A 728 1.88 21.40 22.89
CA ALA A 728 2.15 20.09 23.48
C ALA A 728 2.81 20.23 24.88
N LEU A 729 3.81 21.08 25.01
CA LEU A 729 4.48 21.35 26.29
C LEU A 729 3.59 22.09 27.30
N GLN A 730 2.58 22.83 26.88
CA GLN A 730 1.63 23.55 27.74
C GLN A 730 0.27 22.84 27.89
N ALA A 731 0.12 21.63 27.39
CA ALA A 731 -1.16 20.91 27.32
C ALA A 731 -1.90 20.82 28.63
N GLY A 732 -1.21 20.65 29.77
CA GLY A 732 -1.84 20.64 31.08
C GLY A 732 -2.46 21.99 31.51
N ARG A 733 -1.94 23.13 30.99
CA ARG A 733 -2.55 24.43 31.23
C ARG A 733 -3.72 24.71 30.29
N ILE A 734 -3.61 24.23 29.04
CA ILE A 734 -4.62 24.33 27.97
C ILE A 734 -5.83 23.47 28.35
N ALA A 735 -5.62 22.26 28.81
CA ALA A 735 -6.67 21.30 29.21
C ALA A 735 -7.65 21.82 30.28
N LYS A 736 -7.28 22.87 31.05
CA LYS A 736 -8.19 23.50 32.00
C LYS A 736 -9.39 24.20 31.35
N TYR A 737 -9.25 24.56 30.08
CA TYR A 737 -10.26 25.29 29.31
C TYR A 737 -10.74 24.53 28.09
N SER A 738 -10.37 23.25 27.96
CA SER A 738 -10.70 22.42 26.82
C SER A 738 -11.34 21.11 27.26
N GLU A 739 -12.36 20.65 26.55
CA GLU A 739 -13.00 19.35 26.76
C GLU A 739 -12.34 18.24 25.94
N PHE A 740 -11.61 18.58 24.89
CA PHE A 740 -10.80 17.65 24.12
C PHE A 740 -9.51 18.30 23.56
N LEU A 741 -8.51 17.48 23.28
CA LEU A 741 -7.28 17.85 22.57
C LEU A 741 -7.14 16.97 21.33
N SER A 742 -7.07 17.56 20.14
CA SER A 742 -6.84 16.86 18.88
C SER A 742 -5.44 17.21 18.36
N PHE A 743 -4.63 16.19 18.05
CA PHE A 743 -3.28 16.40 17.56
C PHE A 743 -3.29 16.64 16.05
N GLY A 744 -2.92 17.86 15.62
CA GLY A 744 -2.67 18.25 14.23
C GLY A 744 -1.24 17.87 13.83
N THR A 745 -1.02 16.58 13.57
CA THR A 745 0.32 16.04 13.37
C THR A 745 1.02 16.53 12.12
N ASN A 746 0.29 17.07 11.14
CA ASN A 746 0.91 17.67 9.95
C ASN A 746 1.77 18.89 10.37
N ASP A 747 1.15 19.88 11.03
CA ASP A 747 1.84 21.10 11.47
C ASP A 747 2.81 20.80 12.61
N LEU A 748 2.47 19.88 13.51
CA LEU A 748 3.37 19.48 14.61
C LEU A 748 4.67 18.87 14.07
N THR A 749 4.60 18.03 13.01
CA THR A 749 5.77 17.47 12.33
C THR A 749 6.59 18.58 11.67
N GLN A 750 5.96 19.48 10.91
CA GLN A 750 6.65 20.61 10.27
C GLN A 750 7.44 21.43 11.28
N MET A 751 6.81 21.75 12.41
CA MET A 751 7.43 22.60 13.44
C MET A 751 8.48 21.86 14.27
N ALA A 752 8.32 20.56 14.48
CA ALA A 752 9.31 19.74 15.20
C ALA A 752 10.58 19.53 14.37
N TYR A 753 10.44 19.32 13.08
CA TYR A 753 11.57 19.15 12.15
C TYR A 753 12.13 20.49 11.63
N GLY A 754 11.36 21.58 11.73
CA GLY A 754 11.72 22.85 11.07
C GLY A 754 11.68 22.74 9.55
N LEU A 755 10.78 21.94 9.01
CA LEU A 755 10.63 21.66 7.57
C LEU A 755 9.31 22.20 7.07
N SER A 756 9.34 22.85 5.89
CA SER A 756 8.11 23.09 5.13
C SER A 756 7.66 21.80 4.43
N ARG A 757 6.42 21.40 4.64
CA ARG A 757 5.80 20.26 3.99
C ARG A 757 5.84 20.37 2.46
N ASP A 758 5.62 21.57 1.93
CA ASP A 758 5.57 21.82 0.49
C ASP A 758 6.95 21.81 -0.14
N ASP A 759 7.99 22.22 0.60
CA ASP A 759 9.37 22.24 0.12
C ASP A 759 10.13 20.94 0.36
N ALA A 760 9.74 20.13 1.35
CA ALA A 760 10.44 18.90 1.74
C ALA A 760 10.55 17.88 0.60
N GLY A 761 9.57 17.83 -0.32
CA GLY A 761 9.57 16.92 -1.47
C GLY A 761 10.82 17.00 -2.35
N ARG A 762 11.54 18.13 -2.33
CA ARG A 762 12.75 18.34 -3.14
C ARG A 762 13.94 17.49 -2.68
N PHE A 763 14.04 17.17 -1.40
CA PHE A 763 15.18 16.46 -0.82
C PHE A 763 14.80 15.21 0.01
N MET A 764 13.55 15.08 0.40
CA MET A 764 13.08 14.00 1.29
C MET A 764 13.42 12.61 0.73
N ARG A 765 13.20 12.40 -0.58
CA ARG A 765 13.53 11.14 -1.24
C ARG A 765 15.02 10.77 -1.10
N GLU A 766 15.91 11.76 -1.20
CA GLU A 766 17.35 11.55 -1.05
C GLU A 766 17.71 11.22 0.40
N TYR A 767 17.07 11.88 1.37
CA TYR A 767 17.27 11.61 2.80
C TYR A 767 16.86 10.19 3.19
N VAL A 768 15.72 9.72 2.67
CA VAL A 768 15.25 8.34 2.89
C VAL A 768 16.15 7.35 2.19
N ASN A 769 16.53 7.59 0.92
CA ASN A 769 17.41 6.71 0.15
C ASN A 769 18.81 6.56 0.80
N ARG A 770 19.32 7.61 1.43
CA ARG A 770 20.59 7.57 2.20
C ARG A 770 20.44 7.00 3.61
N GLY A 771 19.23 6.68 4.03
CA GLY A 771 18.96 6.18 5.39
C GLY A 771 19.15 7.23 6.48
N ILE A 772 19.09 8.54 6.15
CA ILE A 772 19.16 9.64 7.14
C ILE A 772 17.86 9.67 7.93
N TYR A 773 16.71 9.56 7.24
CA TYR A 773 15.44 9.27 7.85
C TYR A 773 15.03 7.84 7.49
N PRO A 774 14.44 7.07 8.42
CA PRO A 774 13.98 5.71 8.15
C PRO A 774 12.84 5.71 7.12
N GLU A 775 11.99 6.74 7.15
CA GLU A 775 10.87 6.96 6.22
C GLU A 775 10.49 8.46 6.19
N ASP A 776 9.57 8.84 5.31
CA ASP A 776 9.06 10.21 5.23
C ASP A 776 8.20 10.51 6.48
N PRO A 777 8.61 11.48 7.34
CA PRO A 777 7.91 11.80 8.59
C PRO A 777 6.50 12.40 8.37
N PHE A 778 6.13 12.72 7.14
CA PHE A 778 4.78 13.15 6.77
C PHE A 778 3.88 11.99 6.34
N HIS A 779 4.44 10.81 6.07
CA HIS A 779 3.68 9.60 5.75
C HIS A 779 3.31 8.81 7.01
N SER A 780 4.28 8.52 7.84
CA SER A 780 4.12 7.82 9.11
C SER A 780 4.63 8.71 10.24
N ILE A 781 3.97 8.64 11.41
CA ILE A 781 4.34 9.50 12.53
C ILE A 781 5.75 9.17 13.06
N ASP A 782 6.58 10.17 13.15
CA ASP A 782 7.86 10.04 13.86
C ASP A 782 7.61 9.80 15.35
N MET A 783 7.86 8.57 15.79
CA MET A 783 7.60 8.15 17.16
C MET A 783 8.62 8.72 18.16
N GLU A 784 9.82 9.05 17.70
CA GLU A 784 10.93 9.49 18.58
C GLU A 784 10.76 10.94 19.03
N ALA A 785 10.40 11.86 18.12
CA ALA A 785 10.26 13.28 18.46
C ALA A 785 8.79 13.73 18.50
N VAL A 786 8.04 13.56 17.40
CA VAL A 786 6.64 13.99 17.34
C VAL A 786 5.77 13.14 18.28
N GLY A 787 6.01 11.83 18.30
CA GLY A 787 5.34 10.92 19.23
C GLY A 787 5.63 11.22 20.69
N GLU A 788 6.87 11.60 21.03
CA GLU A 788 7.22 12.04 22.38
C GLU A 788 6.47 13.31 22.78
N LEU A 789 6.37 14.30 21.89
CA LEU A 789 5.58 15.51 22.13
C LEU A 789 4.10 15.20 22.40
N VAL A 790 3.52 14.26 21.65
CA VAL A 790 2.15 13.79 21.86
C VAL A 790 2.00 13.12 23.24
N MET A 791 2.90 12.22 23.62
CA MET A 791 2.88 11.55 24.93
C MET A 791 3.03 12.55 26.08
N ILE A 792 3.93 13.52 25.97
CA ILE A 792 4.09 14.60 26.95
C ILE A 792 2.79 15.40 27.12
N ALA A 793 2.13 15.71 26.00
CA ALA A 793 0.87 16.45 26.03
C ALA A 793 -0.23 15.65 26.74
N ILE A 794 -0.39 14.36 26.42
CA ILE A 794 -1.35 13.46 27.06
C ILE A 794 -1.10 13.37 28.56
N GLU A 795 0.15 13.10 28.99
CA GLU A 795 0.51 12.98 30.39
C GLU A 795 0.20 14.27 31.19
N ARG A 796 0.56 15.42 30.60
CA ARG A 796 0.33 16.70 31.26
C ARG A 796 -1.14 17.09 31.33
N ALA A 797 -1.91 16.77 30.29
CA ALA A 797 -3.33 17.06 30.25
C ALA A 797 -4.13 16.14 31.19
N LYS A 798 -3.86 14.83 31.21
CA LYS A 798 -4.50 13.87 32.13
C LYS A 798 -4.27 14.19 33.62
N LYS A 799 -3.13 14.75 33.99
CA LYS A 799 -2.87 15.19 35.35
C LYS A 799 -3.81 16.29 35.82
N VAL A 800 -4.37 17.07 34.93
CA VAL A 800 -5.24 18.21 35.21
C VAL A 800 -6.71 17.90 34.94
N SER A 801 -6.98 17.18 33.89
CA SER A 801 -8.32 16.78 33.43
C SER A 801 -8.28 15.30 33.04
N PRO A 802 -8.52 14.35 33.98
CA PRO A 802 -8.38 12.92 33.75
C PRO A 802 -9.31 12.38 32.65
N GLU A 803 -10.49 12.97 32.46
CA GLU A 803 -11.51 12.56 31.50
C GLU A 803 -11.44 13.31 30.16
N ILE A 804 -10.38 14.07 29.92
CA ILE A 804 -10.24 14.81 28.66
C ILE A 804 -10.06 13.84 27.48
N CYS A 805 -10.80 14.08 26.40
CA CYS A 805 -10.74 13.27 25.19
C CYS A 805 -9.52 13.64 24.32
N PHE A 806 -8.84 12.63 23.79
CA PHE A 806 -7.70 12.79 22.89
C PHE A 806 -7.97 12.26 21.51
N GLY A 807 -7.80 13.10 20.50
CA GLY A 807 -7.90 12.71 19.10
C GLY A 807 -6.65 13.00 18.31
N LEU A 808 -6.54 12.42 17.12
CA LEU A 808 -5.55 12.76 16.12
C LEU A 808 -6.28 13.02 14.79
N CYS A 809 -6.00 14.13 14.12
CA CYS A 809 -6.68 14.53 12.89
C CYS A 809 -5.75 14.84 11.71
N GLY A 810 -4.44 14.66 11.88
CA GLY A 810 -3.47 14.75 10.79
C GLY A 810 -3.55 13.58 9.81
N GLU A 811 -2.82 13.68 8.70
CA GLU A 811 -2.78 12.64 7.65
C GLU A 811 -2.33 11.26 8.18
N HIS A 812 -1.57 11.24 9.28
CA HIS A 812 -1.13 10.02 9.97
C HIS A 812 -2.29 9.17 10.51
N GLY A 813 -3.49 9.75 10.74
CA GLY A 813 -4.66 9.04 11.22
C GLY A 813 -5.17 7.91 10.32
N GLY A 814 -4.71 7.86 9.07
CA GLY A 814 -5.01 6.77 8.13
C GLY A 814 -3.84 5.82 7.87
N ASP A 815 -2.68 6.04 8.49
CA ASP A 815 -1.52 5.16 8.36
C ASP A 815 -1.55 4.05 9.42
N PRO A 816 -1.45 2.76 9.05
CA PRO A 816 -1.56 1.64 9.98
C PRO A 816 -0.57 1.66 11.14
N ALA A 817 0.69 2.05 10.88
CA ALA A 817 1.73 2.12 11.91
C ALA A 817 1.42 3.23 12.92
N SER A 818 1.00 4.38 12.43
CA SER A 818 0.58 5.53 13.23
C SER A 818 -0.68 5.23 14.04
N VAL A 819 -1.66 4.53 13.47
CA VAL A 819 -2.88 4.08 14.18
C VAL A 819 -2.52 3.11 15.32
N ALA A 820 -1.63 2.16 15.09
CA ALA A 820 -1.14 1.24 16.11
C ALA A 820 -0.41 2.00 17.24
N PHE A 821 0.36 3.02 16.92
CA PHE A 821 0.98 3.90 17.90
C PHE A 821 -0.06 4.65 18.72
N CYS A 822 -1.06 5.27 18.08
CA CYS A 822 -2.17 5.98 18.74
C CYS A 822 -2.93 5.08 19.73
N HIS A 823 -3.18 3.82 19.32
CA HIS A 823 -3.79 2.83 20.21
C HIS A 823 -2.93 2.58 21.45
N ARG A 824 -1.61 2.36 21.30
CA ARG A 824 -0.69 2.07 22.42
C ARG A 824 -0.59 3.20 23.44
N ILE A 825 -0.63 4.46 22.97
CA ILE A 825 -0.54 5.63 23.87
C ILE A 825 -1.88 6.05 24.46
N GLY A 826 -2.97 5.33 24.10
CA GLY A 826 -4.31 5.52 24.67
C GLY A 826 -5.01 6.78 24.21
N LEU A 827 -4.99 7.06 22.88
CA LEU A 827 -5.89 8.02 22.25
C LEU A 827 -7.31 7.46 22.20
N ASP A 828 -8.30 8.35 22.21
CA ASP A 828 -9.72 7.96 22.12
C ASP A 828 -10.15 7.75 20.66
N TYR A 829 -9.62 8.55 19.71
CA TYR A 829 -9.90 8.39 18.28
C TYR A 829 -8.78 8.88 17.38
N VAL A 830 -8.78 8.36 16.15
CA VAL A 830 -8.05 8.92 15.00
C VAL A 830 -9.03 9.39 13.95
N SER A 831 -8.65 10.37 13.14
CA SER A 831 -9.44 10.89 12.04
C SER A 831 -8.62 10.94 10.76
N CYS A 832 -9.21 10.47 9.66
CA CYS A 832 -8.54 10.38 8.37
C CYS A 832 -9.50 10.66 7.22
N SER A 833 -9.01 10.76 5.98
CA SER A 833 -9.91 10.86 4.82
C SER A 833 -10.87 9.67 4.76
N PRO A 834 -12.11 9.83 4.26
CA PRO A 834 -13.12 8.77 4.26
C PRO A 834 -12.64 7.46 3.65
N TYR A 835 -11.92 7.50 2.52
CA TYR A 835 -11.36 6.31 1.86
C TYR A 835 -10.30 5.56 2.70
N ARG A 836 -9.71 6.21 3.70
CA ARG A 836 -8.74 5.55 4.60
C ARG A 836 -9.39 4.99 5.88
N ALA A 837 -10.66 5.34 6.15
CA ALA A 837 -11.36 4.90 7.36
C ALA A 837 -11.45 3.36 7.49
N PRO A 838 -11.77 2.57 6.44
CA PRO A 838 -11.75 1.11 6.54
C PRO A 838 -10.37 0.54 6.91
N VAL A 839 -9.31 1.13 6.37
CA VAL A 839 -7.90 0.77 6.66
C VAL A 839 -7.56 1.08 8.12
N ALA A 840 -7.94 2.26 8.60
CA ALA A 840 -7.73 2.66 9.99
C ALA A 840 -8.51 1.78 10.97
N ARG A 841 -9.74 1.36 10.64
CA ARG A 841 -10.54 0.42 11.45
C ARG A 841 -9.85 -0.94 11.57
N LEU A 842 -9.33 -1.47 10.46
CA LEU A 842 -8.55 -2.71 10.49
C LEU A 842 -7.29 -2.57 11.35
N ALA A 843 -6.51 -1.51 11.14
CA ALA A 843 -5.29 -1.26 11.90
C ALA A 843 -5.56 -1.12 13.41
N ALA A 844 -6.64 -0.43 13.79
CA ALA A 844 -7.06 -0.29 15.19
C ALA A 844 -7.45 -1.65 15.81
N ALA A 845 -8.17 -2.50 15.05
CA ALA A 845 -8.53 -3.84 15.50
C ALA A 845 -7.29 -4.73 15.64
N GLN A 846 -6.38 -4.70 14.67
CA GLN A 846 -5.12 -5.47 14.72
C GLN A 846 -4.25 -5.03 15.90
N ALA A 847 -4.16 -3.73 16.20
CA ALA A 847 -3.44 -3.22 17.36
C ALA A 847 -4.04 -3.74 18.67
N ALA A 848 -5.37 -3.71 18.79
CA ALA A 848 -6.05 -4.22 19.98
C ALA A 848 -5.92 -5.75 20.14
N ILE A 849 -5.98 -6.51 19.04
CA ILE A 849 -5.76 -7.96 19.06
C ILE A 849 -4.31 -8.28 19.45
N SER A 850 -3.34 -7.53 18.92
CA SER A 850 -1.91 -7.71 19.27
C SER A 850 -1.66 -7.45 20.75
N GLU A 851 -2.29 -6.44 21.34
CA GLU A 851 -2.24 -6.16 22.78
C GLU A 851 -2.82 -7.31 23.62
N MET A 852 -3.88 -7.98 23.12
CA MET A 852 -4.50 -9.13 23.81
C MET A 852 -3.62 -10.40 23.76
N LEU A 853 -2.74 -10.51 22.76
CA LEU A 853 -1.87 -11.68 22.56
C LEU A 853 -0.50 -11.52 23.21
N ALA A 854 -0.08 -10.29 23.51
CA ALA A 854 1.16 -9.97 24.23
C ALA A 854 1.00 -10.19 25.73
#